data_802e039f11576efdbe430cbc7e003fef
#
_entry.id   802e039f11576efdbe430cbc7e003fef
#
_cell.length_a   1.000
_cell.length_b   1.000
_cell.length_c   1.000
_cell.angle_alpha   90.00
_cell.angle_beta   90.00
_cell.angle_gamma   90.00
#
_symmetry.space_group_name_H-M   'P 1'
#
loop_
_entity.id
_entity.type
_entity.pdbx_description
1 polymer ?
#
loop_
_entity_poly.entity_id
_entity_poly.type
_entity_poly.pdbx_seq_one_letter_code
_entity_poly.pdbx_strand_id
1 'polypeptide(L)'
;MSLDEYRRKRDPSKTPEPFASRQAHKRLPTFVVQRHDARRLHYDLRLERNGVLASWAVPKGIPLEPGVRALAVHVEDHPLDYGGFEGEIPKGQYGAGSVEIWDRGTYELVEEKRDGGLTVRLHGERLEGTWTLIPAHLDGKEQNWLLVRKRDDNVAGELRNDYRPMLATLADSLPSGDDWLFEVKWDGYRALGYVRSGNAKLVSRNGNDLTARFAGVARALGQAVRSPDCVVDGEVCALDENGRPSFSAMQQGKPGTPIVYELFDVLEIDGKPIVDLPLSERRKRLEELVDLRDTSIQLSGAFEDGEALLTAAKEQQLEGVMAKKTGSRYAEGRRTRDWLKVKTHGEQEFVVVGYTKGEGRRAHSFGSLVLAVNEGGTLRWVGNVGTGFTEKTIAELLAALEPLRADESPLAVVPKMPKVRKSDVVWVRSELVAEVKFAEWTHDGHLRAPVYLGLRDDKAAPEVQAEKPSRVKLSNLEKVFWPDEGITKGDLIEYYRAVAPVLVPHLRDRPFTMRRYPDGAFGKAFFQKDAPSHMPEWIERFRVEVSTRDTPRKKRWISAPVVNDEDALIWMVNMGCIDMNTWYSRVDRPDRPDFVLFDLDPSPDVGFTETVQVALIVKQALDGLGLASFPKTSSADGMHVLVPVERRYTYDDTREFSEIVADAIARTHPGLATTEWTKSKRRGVLIDSNQNGEGKTIASAYSVRPRAGAPVSTPLRWDEVKEDLDPSSFTMDVVLERVRELGDVFEGVLSTKQRLKMP
;
A
#
# COMPACT_ATOMS: atom_id res chain seq x y z
N MET A 1 18.55 -21.38 28.06
CA MET A 1 19.09 -21.34 29.47
C MET A 1 18.91 -22.74 30.08
N SER A 2 19.65 -23.14 31.11
CA SER A 2 19.65 -24.53 31.54
C SER A 2 18.92 -24.73 32.88
N LEU A 3 18.46 -25.96 33.16
CA LEU A 3 17.91 -26.37 34.46
C LEU A 3 18.90 -26.16 35.64
N ASP A 4 20.19 -26.11 35.36
CA ASP A 4 21.22 -25.83 36.39
C ASP A 4 21.13 -24.40 36.92
N GLU A 5 20.70 -23.44 36.06
CA GLU A 5 20.46 -22.06 36.47
C GLU A 5 19.22 -21.97 37.38
N TYR A 6 18.15 -22.70 37.04
CA TYR A 6 16.96 -22.83 37.88
C TYR A 6 17.31 -23.35 39.27
N ARG A 7 18.06 -24.47 39.34
CA ARG A 7 18.49 -25.09 40.62
C ARG A 7 19.40 -24.18 41.45
N ARG A 8 20.28 -23.41 40.80
CA ARG A 8 21.20 -22.48 41.48
C ARG A 8 20.48 -21.28 42.13
N LYS A 9 19.39 -20.86 41.57
CA LYS A 9 18.62 -19.70 42.06
C LYS A 9 17.63 -20.04 43.16
N ARG A 10 17.41 -21.32 43.49
CA ARG A 10 16.37 -21.81 44.43
C ARG A 10 16.93 -22.74 45.46
N ASP A 11 16.37 -22.65 46.67
CA ASP A 11 16.70 -23.53 47.81
C ASP A 11 15.50 -24.47 48.08
N PRO A 12 15.62 -25.81 47.81
CA PRO A 12 14.51 -26.74 47.94
C PRO A 12 13.92 -26.83 49.35
N SER A 13 14.67 -26.38 50.37
CA SER A 13 14.19 -26.39 51.77
C SER A 13 13.31 -25.15 52.10
N LYS A 14 13.26 -24.13 51.18
CA LYS A 14 12.64 -22.84 51.43
C LYS A 14 11.57 -22.43 50.42
N THR A 15 11.33 -23.25 49.37
CA THR A 15 10.32 -22.98 48.36
C THR A 15 9.49 -24.23 48.04
N PRO A 16 8.18 -24.13 47.80
CA PRO A 16 7.33 -25.24 47.40
C PRO A 16 7.49 -25.59 45.92
N GLU A 17 8.33 -24.92 45.16
CA GLU A 17 8.52 -25.12 43.73
C GLU A 17 9.09 -26.50 43.41
N PRO A 18 8.63 -27.23 42.35
CA PRO A 18 9.11 -28.55 41.99
C PRO A 18 10.56 -28.58 41.50
N PHE A 19 11.32 -29.61 41.86
CA PHE A 19 12.72 -29.83 41.44
C PHE A 19 12.93 -31.08 40.58
N ALA A 20 11.90 -31.93 40.41
CA ALA A 20 11.94 -33.14 39.62
C ALA A 20 11.40 -32.92 38.20
N SER A 21 11.84 -33.74 37.24
CA SER A 21 11.28 -33.82 35.90
C SER A 21 10.63 -35.17 35.67
N ARG A 22 9.37 -35.21 35.25
CA ARG A 22 8.72 -36.42 34.72
C ARG A 22 9.31 -36.81 33.36
N GLN A 23 9.29 -38.11 33.03
CA GLN A 23 9.65 -38.56 31.69
C GLN A 23 8.57 -38.17 30.67
N ALA A 24 8.99 -37.64 29.52
CA ALA A 24 8.11 -37.31 28.42
C ALA A 24 7.41 -38.56 27.84
N HIS A 25 6.10 -38.52 27.67
CA HIS A 25 5.31 -39.54 27.00
C HIS A 25 5.06 -39.20 25.53
N LYS A 26 4.78 -40.21 24.68
CA LYS A 26 4.42 -40.05 23.24
C LYS A 26 3.04 -39.40 23.06
N ARG A 27 2.92 -38.10 23.31
CA ARG A 27 1.74 -37.26 23.03
C ARG A 27 2.22 -35.88 22.58
N LEU A 28 1.32 -35.06 22.08
CA LEU A 28 1.65 -33.65 21.75
C LEU A 28 2.28 -32.96 22.95
N PRO A 29 3.32 -32.15 22.76
CA PRO A 29 3.96 -31.41 23.84
C PRO A 29 2.96 -30.44 24.48
N THR A 30 3.16 -30.17 25.76
CA THR A 30 2.27 -29.31 26.55
C THR A 30 2.78 -27.89 26.63
N PHE A 31 1.86 -26.96 26.84
CA PHE A 31 2.18 -25.61 27.24
C PHE A 31 1.40 -25.21 28.49
N VAL A 32 1.92 -24.26 29.23
CA VAL A 32 1.23 -23.56 30.30
C VAL A 32 1.54 -22.09 30.29
N VAL A 33 0.55 -21.29 30.59
CA VAL A 33 0.70 -19.85 30.90
C VAL A 33 0.33 -19.65 32.36
N GLN A 34 1.28 -19.17 33.15
CA GLN A 34 1.07 -18.87 34.56
C GLN A 34 1.01 -17.36 34.77
N ARG A 35 -0.04 -16.86 35.45
CA ARG A 35 -0.13 -15.49 35.95
C ARG A 35 0.68 -15.39 37.21
N HIS A 36 1.72 -14.58 37.19
CA HIS A 36 2.65 -14.46 38.31
C HIS A 36 2.56 -13.01 38.88
N ASP A 37 1.98 -12.93 40.07
CA ASP A 37 1.87 -11.67 40.82
C ASP A 37 3.06 -11.51 41.76
N ALA A 38 4.21 -11.13 41.17
CA ALA A 38 5.45 -10.86 41.84
C ALA A 38 5.58 -9.35 42.17
N ARG A 39 6.81 -8.76 42.14
CA ARG A 39 7.00 -7.30 42.26
C ARG A 39 6.25 -6.51 41.19
N ARG A 40 6.01 -7.11 40.04
CA ARG A 40 5.18 -6.63 38.96
C ARG A 40 4.44 -7.82 38.37
N LEU A 41 3.15 -7.66 38.11
CA LEU A 41 2.35 -8.68 37.45
C LEU A 41 2.92 -8.94 36.05
N HIS A 42 3.10 -10.22 35.72
CA HIS A 42 3.49 -10.70 34.39
C HIS A 42 2.90 -12.10 34.14
N TYR A 43 3.04 -12.57 32.91
CA TYR A 43 2.57 -13.90 32.51
C TYR A 43 3.77 -14.71 32.01
N ASP A 44 3.94 -15.91 32.52
CA ASP A 44 5.00 -16.83 32.12
C ASP A 44 4.45 -17.81 31.09
N LEU A 45 4.82 -17.68 29.83
CA LEU A 45 4.57 -18.67 28.80
C LEU A 45 5.66 -19.75 28.86
N ARG A 46 5.26 -21.01 29.01
CA ARG A 46 6.17 -22.18 29.09
C ARG A 46 5.78 -23.23 28.09
N LEU A 47 6.75 -23.67 27.28
CA LEU A 47 6.59 -24.68 26.25
C LEU A 47 7.44 -25.94 26.60
N GLU A 48 6.82 -27.10 26.61
CA GLU A 48 7.53 -28.39 26.82
C GLU A 48 8.43 -28.68 25.62
N ARG A 49 9.77 -28.60 25.81
CA ARG A 49 10.77 -28.88 24.77
C ARG A 49 11.98 -29.61 25.37
N ASN A 50 12.47 -30.61 24.67
CA ASN A 50 13.70 -31.30 25.04
C ASN A 50 13.74 -31.76 26.50
N GLY A 51 12.57 -32.13 27.07
CA GLY A 51 12.46 -32.61 28.44
C GLY A 51 12.43 -31.53 29.53
N VAL A 52 12.27 -30.26 29.15
CA VAL A 52 12.14 -29.12 30.05
C VAL A 52 11.00 -28.19 29.59
N LEU A 53 10.63 -27.24 30.44
CA LEU A 53 9.75 -26.13 30.09
C LEU A 53 10.60 -24.91 29.69
N ALA A 54 10.80 -24.70 28.40
CA ALA A 54 11.37 -23.45 27.89
C ALA A 54 10.42 -22.28 28.24
N SER A 55 10.92 -21.21 28.83
CA SER A 55 10.08 -20.25 29.54
C SER A 55 10.36 -18.79 29.13
N TRP A 56 9.28 -18.03 28.93
CA TRP A 56 9.32 -16.58 28.62
C TRP A 56 8.40 -15.80 29.54
N ALA A 57 8.93 -14.79 30.23
CA ALA A 57 8.14 -13.83 30.99
C ALA A 57 7.60 -12.74 30.07
N VAL A 58 6.28 -12.52 30.06
CA VAL A 58 5.57 -11.55 29.23
C VAL A 58 4.95 -10.45 30.10
N PRO A 59 5.61 -9.30 30.29
CA PRO A 59 5.21 -8.28 31.28
C PRO A 59 3.85 -7.63 31.00
N LYS A 60 3.41 -7.57 29.76
CA LYS A 60 2.14 -6.93 29.35
C LYS A 60 1.02 -7.94 29.05
N GLY A 61 1.27 -9.24 29.34
CA GLY A 61 0.32 -10.32 29.01
C GLY A 61 0.51 -10.90 27.61
N ILE A 62 -0.15 -12.04 27.38
CA ILE A 62 -0.12 -12.71 26.08
C ILE A 62 -0.95 -11.91 25.08
N PRO A 63 -0.41 -11.56 23.90
CA PRO A 63 -1.16 -10.81 22.89
C PRO A 63 -2.31 -11.68 22.34
N LEU A 64 -3.55 -11.17 22.45
CA LEU A 64 -4.76 -11.87 22.01
C LEU A 64 -5.23 -11.42 20.63
N GLU A 65 -4.78 -10.25 20.15
CA GLU A 65 -5.14 -9.72 18.84
C GLU A 65 -4.03 -10.01 17.82
N PRO A 66 -4.36 -10.39 16.57
CA PRO A 66 -3.37 -10.63 15.53
C PRO A 66 -2.53 -9.37 15.23
N GLY A 67 -1.22 -9.57 15.10
CA GLY A 67 -0.27 -8.50 14.79
C GLY A 67 0.21 -7.69 16.00
N VAL A 68 -0.44 -7.81 17.15
CA VAL A 68 0.03 -7.18 18.41
C VAL A 68 1.32 -7.85 18.86
N ARG A 69 2.33 -7.04 19.17
CA ARG A 69 3.66 -7.48 19.62
C ARG A 69 3.80 -7.26 21.12
N ALA A 70 4.17 -8.29 21.84
CA ALA A 70 4.49 -8.23 23.27
C ALA A 70 5.95 -8.61 23.51
N LEU A 71 6.63 -7.88 24.39
CA LEU A 71 7.96 -8.29 24.86
C LEU A 71 7.82 -9.61 25.63
N ALA A 72 8.64 -10.60 25.28
CA ALA A 72 8.77 -11.88 25.95
C ALA A 72 10.24 -12.08 26.35
N VAL A 73 10.52 -12.04 27.63
CA VAL A 73 11.89 -12.18 28.14
C VAL A 73 12.16 -13.66 28.35
N HIS A 74 13.10 -14.25 27.60
CA HIS A 74 13.52 -15.65 27.77
C HIS A 74 14.23 -15.82 29.10
N VAL A 75 13.66 -16.62 29.97
CA VAL A 75 14.17 -16.90 31.32
C VAL A 75 14.73 -18.33 31.41
N GLU A 76 15.18 -18.76 32.58
CA GLU A 76 15.68 -20.12 32.78
C GLU A 76 14.63 -21.17 32.49
N ASP A 77 15.07 -22.32 31.96
CA ASP A 77 14.21 -23.49 31.74
C ASP A 77 13.75 -24.07 33.09
N HIS A 78 12.51 -24.55 33.13
CA HIS A 78 11.90 -25.12 34.33
C HIS A 78 11.70 -26.64 34.20
N PRO A 79 11.64 -27.40 35.32
CA PRO A 79 11.26 -28.82 35.29
C PRO A 79 9.84 -29.01 34.75
N LEU A 80 9.55 -30.14 34.11
CA LEU A 80 8.20 -30.42 33.56
C LEU A 80 7.10 -30.35 34.62
N ASP A 81 7.41 -30.80 35.85
CA ASP A 81 6.45 -30.75 36.96
C ASP A 81 6.05 -29.33 37.37
N TYR A 82 6.82 -28.30 36.98
CA TYR A 82 6.48 -26.90 37.23
C TYR A 82 5.26 -26.43 36.41
N GLY A 83 4.93 -27.14 35.32
CA GLY A 83 3.73 -26.87 34.54
C GLY A 83 2.40 -27.06 35.30
N GLY A 84 2.42 -27.78 36.40
CA GLY A 84 1.28 -27.94 37.30
C GLY A 84 1.37 -27.14 38.60
N PHE A 85 2.38 -26.27 38.75
CA PHE A 85 2.59 -25.54 39.97
C PHE A 85 1.67 -24.31 40.08
N GLU A 86 0.91 -24.27 41.20
CA GLU A 86 0.15 -23.10 41.68
C GLU A 86 0.45 -22.93 43.19
N GLY A 87 0.59 -21.68 43.61
CA GLY A 87 0.82 -21.39 45.02
C GLY A 87 1.66 -20.12 45.25
N GLU A 88 2.04 -19.93 46.53
CA GLU A 88 2.85 -18.79 46.96
C GLU A 88 4.33 -19.14 47.03
N ILE A 89 5.17 -18.37 46.35
CA ILE A 89 6.62 -18.39 46.51
C ILE A 89 6.98 -17.44 47.64
N PRO A 90 7.61 -17.92 48.75
CA PRO A 90 7.83 -17.10 49.95
C PRO A 90 8.67 -15.84 49.68
N LYS A 91 8.38 -14.79 50.47
CA LYS A 91 9.19 -13.55 50.43
C LYS A 91 10.66 -13.82 50.73
N GLY A 92 11.53 -13.24 49.91
CA GLY A 92 12.98 -13.45 50.02
C GLY A 92 13.54 -14.55 49.14
N GLN A 93 12.69 -15.37 48.51
CA GLN A 93 13.09 -16.30 47.47
C GLN A 93 13.03 -15.66 46.08
N TYR A 94 13.76 -16.23 45.13
CA TYR A 94 13.72 -15.78 43.73
C TYR A 94 12.33 -16.01 43.15
N GLY A 95 11.73 -15.00 42.53
CA GLY A 95 10.37 -15.08 41.99
C GLY A 95 9.26 -14.98 43.05
N ALA A 96 9.55 -14.47 44.28
CA ALA A 96 8.54 -14.34 45.36
C ALA A 96 7.24 -13.68 44.88
N GLY A 97 6.10 -14.32 45.17
CA GLY A 97 4.75 -13.91 44.77
C GLY A 97 3.79 -15.07 44.56
N SER A 98 2.55 -14.77 44.16
CA SER A 98 1.57 -15.82 43.88
C SER A 98 1.63 -16.23 42.40
N VAL A 99 1.53 -17.52 42.13
CA VAL A 99 1.51 -18.15 40.80
C VAL A 99 0.20 -18.88 40.64
N GLU A 100 -0.54 -18.56 39.59
CA GLU A 100 -1.82 -19.18 39.20
C GLU A 100 -1.73 -19.65 37.74
N ILE A 101 -2.27 -20.82 37.42
CA ILE A 101 -2.38 -21.26 36.03
C ILE A 101 -3.47 -20.43 35.34
N TRP A 102 -3.06 -19.57 34.39
CA TRP A 102 -3.97 -18.73 33.62
C TRP A 102 -4.53 -19.46 32.40
N ASP A 103 -3.69 -20.31 31.75
CA ASP A 103 -4.08 -21.23 30.68
C ASP A 103 -3.14 -22.40 30.56
N ARG A 104 -3.60 -23.52 30.00
CA ARG A 104 -2.82 -24.70 29.73
C ARG A 104 -3.42 -25.52 28.61
N GLY A 105 -2.59 -26.32 27.93
CA GLY A 105 -3.03 -27.20 26.87
C GLY A 105 -1.89 -27.94 26.20
N THR A 106 -2.11 -28.31 24.96
CA THR A 106 -1.09 -28.87 24.07
C THR A 106 -0.71 -27.89 23.00
N TYR A 107 0.42 -28.08 22.32
CA TYR A 107 0.79 -27.25 21.18
C TYR A 107 1.43 -28.09 20.07
N GLU A 108 1.38 -27.53 18.84
CA GLU A 108 2.09 -28.01 17.67
C GLU A 108 3.22 -27.06 17.34
N LEU A 109 4.43 -27.55 17.11
CA LEU A 109 5.52 -26.74 16.54
C LEU A 109 5.32 -26.63 15.03
N VAL A 110 4.89 -25.46 14.56
CA VAL A 110 4.63 -25.20 13.14
C VAL A 110 5.92 -24.94 12.38
N GLU A 111 6.83 -24.15 12.98
CA GLU A 111 8.10 -23.76 12.36
C GLU A 111 9.15 -23.49 13.43
N GLU A 112 10.38 -23.90 13.17
CA GLU A 112 11.57 -23.49 13.93
C GLU A 112 12.57 -22.85 12.98
N LYS A 113 12.88 -21.58 13.19
CA LYS A 113 13.78 -20.80 12.34
C LYS A 113 15.24 -21.01 12.71
N ARG A 114 16.17 -20.74 11.78
CA ARG A 114 17.61 -20.86 11.99
C ARG A 114 18.15 -19.95 13.09
N ASP A 115 17.49 -18.83 13.35
CA ASP A 115 17.80 -17.88 14.44
C ASP A 115 17.24 -18.32 15.80
N GLY A 116 16.58 -19.49 15.87
CA GLY A 116 15.95 -20.03 17.06
C GLY A 116 14.51 -19.57 17.27
N GLY A 117 13.95 -18.73 16.39
CA GLY A 117 12.56 -18.30 16.44
C GLY A 117 11.60 -19.48 16.30
N LEU A 118 10.47 -19.43 17.01
CA LEU A 118 9.49 -20.52 17.11
C LEU A 118 8.11 -20.03 16.67
N THR A 119 7.47 -20.76 15.77
CA THR A 119 6.05 -20.61 15.50
C THR A 119 5.33 -21.82 16.07
N VAL A 120 4.41 -21.60 16.99
CA VAL A 120 3.65 -22.64 17.70
C VAL A 120 2.16 -22.40 17.56
N ARG A 121 1.39 -23.47 17.36
CA ARG A 121 -0.07 -23.44 17.44
C ARG A 121 -0.47 -23.98 18.82
N LEU A 122 -1.11 -23.14 19.61
CA LEU A 122 -1.57 -23.46 20.95
C LEU A 122 -3.00 -24.00 20.90
N HIS A 123 -3.29 -25.02 21.70
CA HIS A 123 -4.60 -25.62 21.93
C HIS A 123 -4.87 -25.61 23.43
N GLY A 124 -5.27 -24.45 23.95
CA GLY A 124 -5.57 -24.20 25.36
C GLY A 124 -7.05 -23.98 25.62
N GLU A 125 -7.37 -23.69 26.89
CA GLU A 125 -8.73 -23.35 27.31
C GLU A 125 -9.08 -21.88 26.92
N ARG A 126 -8.06 -20.98 26.90
CA ARG A 126 -8.18 -19.56 26.56
C ARG A 126 -7.42 -19.18 25.30
N LEU A 127 -6.29 -19.84 25.06
CA LEU A 127 -5.41 -19.59 23.93
C LEU A 127 -5.62 -20.66 22.86
N GLU A 128 -6.35 -20.30 21.82
CA GLU A 128 -6.48 -21.13 20.62
C GLU A 128 -5.93 -20.31 19.44
N GLY A 129 -4.99 -20.92 18.65
CA GLY A 129 -4.40 -20.29 17.49
C GLY A 129 -2.88 -20.30 17.44
N THR A 130 -2.28 -19.44 16.59
CA THR A 130 -0.84 -19.48 16.28
C THR A 130 -0.11 -18.25 16.82
N TRP A 131 0.99 -18.49 17.54
CA TRP A 131 1.91 -17.45 18.01
C TRP A 131 3.31 -17.69 17.49
N THR A 132 4.02 -16.60 17.23
CA THR A 132 5.45 -16.64 16.90
C THR A 132 6.28 -15.95 17.97
N LEU A 133 7.29 -16.66 18.45
CA LEU A 133 8.34 -16.17 19.35
C LEU A 133 9.57 -15.83 18.49
N ILE A 134 9.96 -14.57 18.47
CA ILE A 134 11.03 -14.05 17.61
C ILE A 134 12.16 -13.54 18.50
N PRO A 135 13.41 -14.05 18.41
CA PRO A 135 14.57 -13.43 19.03
C PRO A 135 14.72 -12.00 18.49
N ALA A 136 14.62 -11.00 19.36
CA ALA A 136 14.59 -9.60 18.92
C ALA A 136 15.78 -8.79 19.41
N HIS A 137 16.60 -9.34 20.33
CA HIS A 137 17.80 -8.70 20.92
C HIS A 137 17.61 -7.24 21.33
N LEU A 138 16.38 -6.87 21.71
CA LEU A 138 16.00 -5.51 22.08
C LEU A 138 16.86 -5.04 23.27
N ASP A 139 17.33 -3.78 23.22
CA ASP A 139 18.23 -3.19 24.20
C ASP A 139 19.58 -3.93 24.34
N GLY A 140 20.06 -4.58 23.28
CA GLY A 140 21.28 -5.38 23.28
C GLY A 140 21.25 -6.61 24.19
N LYS A 141 20.06 -7.10 24.58
CA LYS A 141 19.87 -8.25 25.45
C LYS A 141 19.39 -9.45 24.63
N GLU A 142 20.20 -10.48 24.53
CA GLU A 142 19.88 -11.75 23.82
C GLU A 142 18.63 -12.46 24.36
N GLN A 143 18.24 -12.17 25.60
CA GLN A 143 17.06 -12.73 26.24
C GLN A 143 15.74 -12.05 25.85
N ASN A 144 15.78 -10.92 25.15
CA ASN A 144 14.58 -10.19 24.75
C ASN A 144 14.04 -10.72 23.41
N TRP A 145 12.84 -11.25 23.46
CA TRP A 145 12.10 -11.80 22.33
C TRP A 145 10.81 -11.03 22.13
N LEU A 146 10.20 -11.17 20.98
CA LEU A 146 8.84 -10.68 20.70
C LEU A 146 7.90 -11.88 20.60
N LEU A 147 6.80 -11.83 21.33
CA LEU A 147 5.66 -12.73 21.16
C LEU A 147 4.60 -12.01 20.33
N VAL A 148 4.22 -12.64 19.22
CA VAL A 148 3.26 -12.06 18.25
C VAL A 148 2.19 -13.11 17.95
N ARG A 149 0.92 -12.78 18.12
CA ARG A 149 -0.16 -13.60 17.59
C ARG A 149 -0.20 -13.47 16.08
N LYS A 150 -0.10 -14.55 15.35
CA LYS A 150 -0.37 -14.57 13.90
C LYS A 150 -1.87 -14.50 13.65
N ARG A 151 -2.27 -13.96 12.51
CA ARG A 151 -3.58 -14.30 11.96
C ARG A 151 -3.55 -15.77 11.63
N ASP A 152 -4.42 -16.54 12.24
CA ASP A 152 -4.51 -17.96 11.96
C ASP A 152 -5.26 -18.14 10.64
N ASP A 153 -4.53 -18.46 9.58
CA ASP A 153 -5.10 -18.79 8.28
C ASP A 153 -5.87 -20.14 8.30
N ASN A 154 -5.97 -20.81 9.47
CA ASN A 154 -6.57 -22.14 9.60
C ASN A 154 -7.12 -22.44 11.02
N VAL A 155 -8.00 -21.60 11.55
CA VAL A 155 -8.88 -22.06 12.65
C VAL A 155 -10.25 -22.37 12.06
N ALA A 156 -10.59 -23.65 12.01
CA ALA A 156 -11.99 -24.05 11.88
C ALA A 156 -12.73 -23.53 13.14
N GLY A 157 -13.38 -22.32 13.01
CA GLY A 157 -14.12 -21.78 14.14
C GLY A 157 -14.65 -20.37 13.97
N GLU A 158 -13.90 -19.44 13.44
CA GLU A 158 -14.43 -18.09 13.13
C GLU A 158 -14.47 -17.86 11.62
N LEU A 159 -15.67 -17.89 11.07
CA LEU A 159 -15.94 -17.59 9.67
C LEU A 159 -15.57 -16.15 9.38
N ARG A 160 -14.69 -15.93 8.40
CA ARG A 160 -14.26 -14.59 7.99
C ARG A 160 -15.44 -13.82 7.38
N ASN A 161 -15.59 -12.57 7.80
CA ASN A 161 -16.59 -11.64 7.27
C ASN A 161 -15.92 -10.32 6.77
N ASP A 162 -14.60 -10.33 6.56
CA ASP A 162 -13.77 -9.17 6.26
C ASP A 162 -13.01 -9.26 4.92
N TYR A 163 -13.40 -10.19 4.04
CA TYR A 163 -12.81 -10.28 2.71
C TYR A 163 -12.96 -8.97 1.93
N ARG A 164 -11.93 -8.60 1.18
CA ARG A 164 -11.94 -7.43 0.31
C ARG A 164 -11.84 -7.86 -1.16
N PRO A 165 -12.71 -7.35 -2.06
CA PRO A 165 -12.65 -7.69 -3.48
C PRO A 165 -11.30 -7.36 -4.12
N MET A 166 -10.74 -8.32 -4.88
CA MET A 166 -9.59 -8.07 -5.74
C MET A 166 -9.95 -7.07 -6.84
N LEU A 167 -9.02 -6.16 -7.17
CA LEU A 167 -9.27 -5.05 -8.10
C LEU A 167 -8.60 -5.31 -9.45
N ALA A 168 -9.29 -4.94 -10.54
CA ALA A 168 -8.74 -5.03 -11.89
C ALA A 168 -8.00 -3.75 -12.30
N THR A 169 -6.95 -3.91 -13.11
CA THR A 169 -6.21 -2.83 -13.75
C THR A 169 -6.85 -2.47 -15.10
N LEU A 170 -7.02 -1.18 -15.40
CA LEU A 170 -7.46 -0.73 -16.72
C LEU A 170 -6.36 -1.04 -17.75
N ALA A 171 -6.75 -1.61 -18.89
CA ALA A 171 -5.85 -1.87 -20.02
C ALA A 171 -6.47 -1.35 -21.32
N ASP A 172 -5.60 -0.89 -22.24
CA ASP A 172 -6.01 -0.35 -23.54
C ASP A 172 -6.32 -1.46 -24.56
N SER A 173 -5.81 -2.67 -24.33
CA SER A 173 -5.99 -3.85 -25.18
C SER A 173 -5.99 -5.11 -24.34
N LEU A 174 -6.57 -6.15 -24.90
CA LEU A 174 -6.53 -7.48 -24.30
C LEU A 174 -5.09 -8.03 -24.26
N PRO A 175 -4.73 -8.79 -23.22
CA PRO A 175 -3.48 -9.49 -23.17
C PRO A 175 -3.47 -10.66 -24.16
N SER A 176 -2.28 -11.05 -24.62
CA SER A 176 -2.07 -12.23 -25.45
C SER A 176 -1.47 -13.37 -24.62
N GLY A 177 -1.74 -14.62 -25.02
CA GLY A 177 -1.25 -15.84 -24.38
C GLY A 177 -2.39 -16.76 -23.93
N ASP A 178 -2.08 -18.04 -23.74
CA ASP A 178 -3.05 -19.09 -23.42
C ASP A 178 -3.36 -19.19 -21.91
N ASP A 179 -2.72 -18.33 -21.10
CA ASP A 179 -2.88 -18.26 -19.65
C ASP A 179 -3.96 -17.28 -19.19
N TRP A 180 -4.75 -16.75 -20.12
CA TRP A 180 -5.82 -15.79 -19.85
C TRP A 180 -7.21 -16.38 -20.09
N LEU A 181 -8.12 -16.01 -19.20
CA LEU A 181 -9.54 -16.25 -19.28
C LEU A 181 -10.26 -14.92 -19.47
N PHE A 182 -11.24 -14.88 -20.37
CA PHE A 182 -11.98 -13.67 -20.66
C PHE A 182 -13.45 -13.80 -20.22
N GLU A 183 -13.98 -12.74 -19.63
CA GLU A 183 -15.36 -12.66 -19.16
C GLU A 183 -15.99 -11.33 -19.59
N VAL A 184 -17.30 -11.28 -19.69
CA VAL A 184 -18.01 -10.01 -19.84
C VAL A 184 -17.74 -9.14 -18.61
N LYS A 185 -17.44 -7.86 -18.85
CA LYS A 185 -17.43 -6.89 -17.76
C LYS A 185 -18.87 -6.48 -17.46
N TRP A 186 -19.39 -7.06 -16.39
CA TRP A 186 -20.75 -6.80 -15.92
C TRP A 186 -20.88 -5.40 -15.36
N ASP A 187 -21.99 -4.72 -15.64
CA ASP A 187 -22.33 -3.38 -15.17
C ASP A 187 -23.38 -3.46 -14.05
N GLY A 188 -22.95 -3.27 -12.80
CA GLY A 188 -23.81 -3.44 -11.63
C GLY A 188 -23.16 -3.03 -10.32
N TYR A 189 -23.56 -3.71 -9.26
CA TYR A 189 -22.97 -3.61 -7.92
C TYR A 189 -22.12 -4.82 -7.61
N ARG A 190 -20.82 -4.65 -7.49
CA ARG A 190 -19.97 -5.73 -7.02
C ARG A 190 -20.27 -6.04 -5.57
N ALA A 191 -20.55 -7.30 -5.31
CA ALA A 191 -20.87 -7.80 -4.00
C ALA A 191 -20.08 -9.07 -3.67
N LEU A 192 -19.64 -9.19 -2.42
CA LEU A 192 -19.27 -10.45 -1.82
C LEU A 192 -20.52 -11.06 -1.17
N GLY A 193 -20.84 -12.28 -1.57
CA GLY A 193 -21.94 -13.06 -1.01
C GLY A 193 -21.44 -13.97 0.10
N TYR A 194 -21.68 -13.60 1.35
CA TYR A 194 -21.37 -14.42 2.53
C TYR A 194 -22.55 -15.34 2.81
N VAL A 195 -22.38 -16.63 2.65
CA VAL A 195 -23.35 -17.63 3.08
C VAL A 195 -22.89 -18.21 4.41
N ARG A 196 -23.77 -18.17 5.41
CA ARG A 196 -23.51 -18.68 6.77
C ARG A 196 -24.73 -19.46 7.23
N SER A 197 -24.53 -20.77 7.47
CA SER A 197 -25.61 -21.71 7.83
C SER A 197 -26.83 -21.57 6.88
N GLY A 198 -26.54 -21.43 5.55
CA GLY A 198 -27.57 -21.31 4.51
C GLY A 198 -28.24 -19.92 4.41
N ASN A 199 -27.84 -18.95 5.23
CA ASN A 199 -28.32 -17.58 5.11
C ASN A 199 -27.28 -16.72 4.38
N ALA A 200 -27.70 -15.96 3.37
CA ALA A 200 -26.80 -15.13 2.61
C ALA A 200 -26.89 -13.65 3.00
N LYS A 201 -25.73 -13.02 3.11
CA LYS A 201 -25.52 -11.58 3.25
C LYS A 201 -24.73 -11.08 2.04
N LEU A 202 -25.17 -9.98 1.44
CA LEU A 202 -24.48 -9.32 0.32
C LEU A 202 -23.76 -8.09 0.86
N VAL A 203 -22.45 -8.00 0.60
CA VAL A 203 -21.62 -6.89 1.08
C VAL A 203 -20.95 -6.24 -0.11
N SER A 204 -21.12 -4.93 -0.27
CA SER A 204 -20.50 -4.18 -1.35
C SER A 204 -18.97 -4.12 -1.21
N ARG A 205 -18.31 -3.66 -2.26
CA ARG A 205 -16.86 -3.43 -2.28
C ARG A 205 -16.36 -2.62 -1.07
N ASN A 206 -17.14 -1.64 -0.59
CA ASN A 206 -16.79 -0.76 0.54
C ASN A 206 -17.32 -1.25 1.89
N GLY A 207 -17.81 -2.49 1.96
CA GLY A 207 -18.31 -3.08 3.20
C GLY A 207 -19.77 -2.72 3.54
N ASN A 208 -20.50 -2.01 2.66
CA ASN A 208 -21.91 -1.68 2.87
C ASN A 208 -22.80 -2.91 2.72
N ASP A 209 -23.78 -3.06 3.58
CA ASP A 209 -24.75 -4.15 3.52
C ASP A 209 -25.79 -3.89 2.41
N LEU A 210 -25.79 -4.71 1.39
CA LEU A 210 -26.71 -4.68 0.25
C LEU A 210 -27.86 -5.67 0.39
N THR A 211 -27.91 -6.46 1.45
CA THR A 211 -28.85 -7.59 1.62
C THR A 211 -30.30 -7.14 1.55
N ALA A 212 -30.67 -6.07 2.24
CA ALA A 212 -32.03 -5.56 2.20
C ALA A 212 -32.45 -5.04 0.82
N ARG A 213 -31.51 -4.40 0.11
CA ARG A 213 -31.72 -3.86 -1.24
C ARG A 213 -31.95 -4.97 -2.28
N PHE A 214 -31.21 -6.09 -2.15
CA PHE A 214 -31.26 -7.24 -3.05
C PHE A 214 -31.73 -8.51 -2.32
N ALA A 215 -32.77 -8.38 -1.49
CA ALA A 215 -33.24 -9.47 -0.63
C ALA A 215 -33.67 -10.75 -1.41
N GLY A 216 -34.17 -10.59 -2.64
CA GLY A 216 -34.48 -11.72 -3.54
C GLY A 216 -33.22 -12.50 -3.92
N VAL A 217 -32.18 -11.79 -4.35
CA VAL A 217 -30.87 -12.36 -4.73
C VAL A 217 -30.19 -13.02 -3.51
N ALA A 218 -30.19 -12.37 -2.36
CA ALA A 218 -29.61 -12.94 -1.15
C ALA A 218 -30.30 -14.27 -0.76
N ARG A 219 -31.62 -14.33 -0.82
CA ARG A 219 -32.38 -15.56 -0.56
C ARG A 219 -32.04 -16.65 -1.60
N ALA A 220 -32.01 -16.30 -2.87
CA ALA A 220 -31.67 -17.22 -3.94
C ALA A 220 -30.23 -17.77 -3.78
N LEU A 221 -29.27 -16.92 -3.43
CA LEU A 221 -27.89 -17.34 -3.16
C LEU A 221 -27.80 -18.37 -2.02
N GLY A 222 -28.47 -18.12 -0.90
CA GLY A 222 -28.49 -19.06 0.23
C GLY A 222 -29.10 -20.43 -0.12
N GLN A 223 -29.96 -20.49 -1.15
CA GLN A 223 -30.58 -21.73 -1.63
C GLN A 223 -29.76 -22.40 -2.76
N ALA A 224 -29.06 -21.59 -3.57
CA ALA A 224 -28.29 -22.06 -4.71
C ALA A 224 -26.95 -22.69 -4.32
N VAL A 225 -26.38 -22.31 -3.18
CA VAL A 225 -25.05 -22.77 -2.76
C VAL A 225 -25.15 -24.05 -1.97
N ARG A 226 -24.33 -25.06 -2.33
CA ARG A 226 -24.33 -26.38 -1.69
C ARG A 226 -23.53 -26.42 -0.37
N SER A 227 -22.65 -25.45 -0.12
CA SER A 227 -21.92 -25.33 1.14
C SER A 227 -22.71 -24.48 2.15
N PRO A 228 -22.83 -24.87 3.41
CA PRO A 228 -23.49 -24.07 4.43
C PRO A 228 -22.72 -22.78 4.76
N ASP A 229 -21.41 -22.78 4.56
CA ASP A 229 -20.49 -21.69 4.88
C ASP A 229 -19.52 -21.44 3.73
N CYS A 230 -19.77 -20.38 2.96
CA CYS A 230 -18.90 -20.00 1.86
C CYS A 230 -18.92 -18.48 1.59
N VAL A 231 -17.95 -18.01 0.83
CA VAL A 231 -17.89 -16.62 0.33
C VAL A 231 -17.65 -16.64 -1.18
N VAL A 232 -18.58 -16.05 -1.91
CA VAL A 232 -18.50 -15.90 -3.37
C VAL A 232 -18.33 -14.43 -3.76
N ASP A 233 -17.74 -14.19 -4.93
CA ASP A 233 -17.55 -12.86 -5.51
C ASP A 233 -18.28 -12.77 -6.84
N GLY A 234 -19.00 -11.68 -7.04
CA GLY A 234 -19.80 -11.49 -8.25
C GLY A 234 -20.29 -10.06 -8.41
N GLU A 235 -21.10 -9.87 -9.46
CA GLU A 235 -21.73 -8.60 -9.79
C GLU A 235 -23.24 -8.75 -9.76
N VAL A 236 -23.94 -7.92 -8.98
CA VAL A 236 -25.41 -7.87 -8.99
C VAL A 236 -25.84 -6.90 -10.07
N CYS A 237 -26.48 -7.38 -11.11
CA CYS A 237 -26.87 -6.61 -12.29
C CYS A 237 -28.40 -6.57 -12.46
N ALA A 238 -28.91 -5.45 -12.99
CA ALA A 238 -30.25 -5.39 -13.57
C ALA A 238 -30.14 -5.63 -15.08
N LEU A 239 -31.06 -6.40 -15.63
CA LEU A 239 -31.12 -6.64 -17.07
C LEU A 239 -32.15 -5.72 -17.73
N ASP A 240 -31.78 -5.09 -18.84
CA ASP A 240 -32.70 -4.29 -19.66
C ASP A 240 -33.68 -5.18 -20.45
N GLU A 241 -34.56 -4.57 -21.23
CA GLU A 241 -35.56 -5.27 -22.05
C GLU A 241 -34.93 -6.22 -23.10
N ASN A 242 -33.66 -6.06 -23.41
CA ASN A 242 -32.90 -6.91 -24.32
C ASN A 242 -32.03 -7.94 -23.59
N GLY A 243 -32.16 -8.06 -22.26
CA GLY A 243 -31.35 -8.95 -21.43
C GLY A 243 -29.91 -8.49 -21.19
N ARG A 244 -29.58 -7.21 -21.43
CA ARG A 244 -28.24 -6.65 -21.22
C ARG A 244 -28.11 -6.04 -19.83
N PRO A 245 -26.94 -6.14 -19.19
CA PRO A 245 -26.69 -5.49 -17.92
C PRO A 245 -26.79 -3.96 -18.07
N SER A 246 -27.48 -3.30 -17.14
CA SER A 246 -27.69 -1.87 -17.16
C SER A 246 -27.79 -1.27 -15.76
N PHE A 247 -26.79 -0.52 -15.36
CA PHE A 247 -26.79 0.22 -14.09
C PHE A 247 -27.96 1.22 -14.03
N SER A 248 -28.26 1.86 -15.15
CA SER A 248 -29.39 2.78 -15.25
C SER A 248 -30.74 2.09 -15.01
N ALA A 249 -30.94 0.84 -15.52
CA ALA A 249 -32.15 0.07 -15.22
C ALA A 249 -32.25 -0.29 -13.74
N MET A 250 -31.13 -0.60 -13.10
CA MET A 250 -31.06 -0.85 -11.66
C MET A 250 -31.46 0.37 -10.82
N GLN A 251 -31.00 1.56 -11.21
CA GLN A 251 -31.32 2.81 -10.54
C GLN A 251 -32.79 3.22 -10.71
N GLN A 252 -33.35 2.99 -11.88
CA GLN A 252 -34.76 3.31 -12.15
C GLN A 252 -35.73 2.48 -11.30
N GLY A 253 -35.33 1.28 -10.89
CA GLY A 253 -36.10 0.42 -9.97
C GLY A 253 -37.50 0.10 -10.48
N LYS A 254 -37.68 -0.07 -11.80
CA LYS A 254 -39.00 -0.39 -12.37
C LYS A 254 -39.45 -1.75 -11.84
N PRO A 255 -40.71 -1.89 -11.38
CA PRO A 255 -41.25 -3.19 -10.99
C PRO A 255 -41.10 -4.20 -12.13
N GLY A 256 -40.58 -5.38 -11.81
CA GLY A 256 -40.38 -6.45 -12.78
C GLY A 256 -39.05 -6.44 -13.53
N THR A 257 -38.15 -5.48 -13.28
CA THR A 257 -36.78 -5.55 -13.82
C THR A 257 -36.07 -6.77 -13.25
N PRO A 258 -35.57 -7.71 -14.11
CA PRO A 258 -34.83 -8.86 -13.63
C PRO A 258 -33.52 -8.43 -12.96
N ILE A 259 -33.28 -8.93 -11.76
CA ILE A 259 -32.00 -8.74 -11.05
C ILE A 259 -31.32 -10.08 -10.97
N VAL A 260 -30.09 -10.14 -11.46
CA VAL A 260 -29.23 -11.34 -11.47
C VAL A 260 -27.95 -11.10 -10.71
N TYR A 261 -27.38 -12.16 -10.16
CA TYR A 261 -26.07 -12.13 -9.51
C TYR A 261 -25.12 -13.02 -10.31
N GLU A 262 -24.22 -12.39 -11.06
CA GLU A 262 -23.22 -13.02 -11.90
C GLU A 262 -21.99 -13.38 -11.09
N LEU A 263 -21.87 -14.64 -10.69
CA LEU A 263 -20.77 -15.15 -9.89
C LEU A 263 -19.56 -15.46 -10.79
N PHE A 264 -18.39 -15.01 -10.39
CA PHE A 264 -17.15 -15.21 -11.15
C PHE A 264 -15.97 -15.71 -10.33
N ASP A 265 -16.06 -15.75 -8.99
CA ASP A 265 -15.01 -16.31 -8.12
C ASP A 265 -15.61 -16.84 -6.81
N VAL A 266 -14.82 -17.66 -6.09
CA VAL A 266 -15.13 -18.15 -4.76
C VAL A 266 -13.89 -18.07 -3.87
N LEU A 267 -14.06 -17.55 -2.67
CA LEU A 267 -12.97 -17.21 -1.75
C LEU A 267 -12.87 -18.17 -0.58
N GLU A 268 -14.01 -18.77 -0.19
CA GLU A 268 -14.12 -19.66 0.96
C GLU A 268 -15.19 -20.75 0.68
N ILE A 269 -14.90 -21.99 1.05
CA ILE A 269 -15.84 -23.14 0.97
C ILE A 269 -15.72 -23.93 2.26
N ASP A 270 -16.88 -24.27 2.87
CA ASP A 270 -16.97 -25.00 4.16
C ASP A 270 -16.12 -24.33 5.25
N GLY A 271 -16.16 -22.98 5.29
CA GLY A 271 -15.40 -22.18 6.23
C GLY A 271 -13.87 -22.17 6.01
N LYS A 272 -13.39 -22.73 4.89
CA LYS A 272 -11.95 -22.77 4.57
C LYS A 272 -11.61 -21.79 3.45
N PRO A 273 -10.71 -20.82 3.69
CA PRO A 273 -10.18 -19.95 2.65
C PRO A 273 -9.52 -20.72 1.50
N ILE A 274 -9.81 -20.34 0.27
CA ILE A 274 -9.18 -20.89 -0.94
C ILE A 274 -8.57 -19.82 -1.85
N VAL A 275 -8.36 -18.63 -1.33
CA VAL A 275 -7.81 -17.46 -2.05
C VAL A 275 -6.42 -17.72 -2.64
N ASP A 276 -5.64 -18.62 -2.05
CA ASP A 276 -4.30 -19.00 -2.51
C ASP A 276 -4.29 -19.97 -3.70
N LEU A 277 -5.42 -20.58 -4.01
CA LEU A 277 -5.53 -21.47 -5.18
C LEU A 277 -5.51 -20.66 -6.48
N PRO A 278 -5.04 -21.26 -7.60
CA PRO A 278 -5.18 -20.67 -8.93
C PRO A 278 -6.65 -20.36 -9.28
N LEU A 279 -6.90 -19.29 -10.05
CA LEU A 279 -8.24 -18.91 -10.49
C LEU A 279 -8.97 -20.09 -11.20
N SER A 280 -8.27 -20.84 -12.04
CA SER A 280 -8.82 -22.01 -12.73
C SER A 280 -9.41 -23.04 -11.76
N GLU A 281 -8.73 -23.28 -10.64
CA GLU A 281 -9.20 -24.22 -9.61
C GLU A 281 -10.37 -23.62 -8.79
N ARG A 282 -10.31 -22.33 -8.45
CA ARG A 282 -11.41 -21.64 -7.75
C ARG A 282 -12.68 -21.61 -8.59
N ARG A 283 -12.57 -21.32 -9.90
CA ARG A 283 -13.73 -21.35 -10.81
C ARG A 283 -14.36 -22.74 -10.93
N LYS A 284 -13.53 -23.78 -11.08
CA LYS A 284 -14.03 -25.16 -11.09
C LYS A 284 -14.82 -25.47 -9.83
N ARG A 285 -14.32 -25.08 -8.66
CA ARG A 285 -15.01 -25.26 -7.38
C ARG A 285 -16.29 -24.43 -7.30
N LEU A 286 -16.30 -23.21 -7.86
CA LEU A 286 -17.50 -22.38 -7.94
C LEU A 286 -18.59 -23.08 -8.78
N GLU A 287 -18.24 -23.65 -9.92
CA GLU A 287 -19.17 -24.42 -10.79
C GLU A 287 -19.76 -25.63 -10.06
N GLU A 288 -18.94 -26.35 -9.28
CA GLU A 288 -19.38 -27.48 -8.46
C GLU A 288 -20.24 -27.05 -7.26
N LEU A 289 -20.01 -25.84 -6.74
CA LEU A 289 -20.65 -25.28 -5.55
C LEU A 289 -22.08 -24.81 -5.82
N VAL A 290 -22.35 -24.25 -7.00
CA VAL A 290 -23.59 -23.51 -7.29
C VAL A 290 -24.60 -24.38 -8.03
N ASP A 291 -25.86 -24.35 -7.58
CA ASP A 291 -27.00 -24.95 -8.26
C ASP A 291 -27.76 -23.83 -9.02
N LEU A 292 -27.74 -23.88 -10.33
CA LEU A 292 -28.27 -22.85 -11.22
C LEU A 292 -29.81 -23.01 -11.54
N ARG A 293 -30.56 -23.65 -10.64
CA ARG A 293 -32.03 -23.77 -10.84
C ARG A 293 -32.76 -22.44 -10.67
N ASP A 294 -32.23 -21.53 -9.88
CA ASP A 294 -32.77 -20.16 -9.75
C ASP A 294 -32.09 -19.25 -10.76
N THR A 295 -32.88 -18.62 -11.62
CA THR A 295 -32.40 -17.77 -12.72
C THR A 295 -31.77 -16.43 -12.22
N SER A 296 -31.97 -16.08 -10.94
CA SER A 296 -31.35 -14.90 -10.35
C SER A 296 -29.90 -15.14 -9.90
N ILE A 297 -29.42 -16.39 -9.90
CA ILE A 297 -28.02 -16.74 -9.65
C ILE A 297 -27.46 -17.34 -10.93
N GLN A 298 -26.41 -16.73 -11.45
CA GLN A 298 -25.75 -17.15 -12.69
C GLN A 298 -24.24 -17.25 -12.51
N LEU A 299 -23.58 -18.02 -13.35
CA LEU A 299 -22.12 -18.07 -13.42
C LEU A 299 -21.66 -17.23 -14.61
N SER A 300 -20.80 -16.28 -14.38
CA SER A 300 -20.18 -15.47 -15.42
C SER A 300 -19.49 -16.37 -16.45
N GLY A 301 -19.89 -16.27 -17.71
CA GLY A 301 -19.33 -17.07 -18.80
C GLY A 301 -17.84 -16.82 -18.98
N ALA A 302 -17.09 -17.89 -19.20
CA ALA A 302 -15.65 -17.86 -19.42
C ALA A 302 -15.32 -18.20 -20.88
N PHE A 303 -14.48 -17.40 -21.51
CA PHE A 303 -14.12 -17.49 -22.93
C PHE A 303 -12.60 -17.53 -23.09
N GLU A 304 -12.14 -18.29 -24.09
CA GLU A 304 -10.72 -18.36 -24.46
C GLU A 304 -10.35 -17.29 -25.50
N ASP A 305 -11.30 -16.92 -26.39
CA ASP A 305 -11.10 -15.89 -27.41
C ASP A 305 -11.58 -14.52 -26.92
N GLY A 306 -10.66 -13.76 -26.38
CA GLY A 306 -10.93 -12.42 -25.86
C GLY A 306 -11.26 -11.40 -26.96
N GLU A 307 -10.68 -11.49 -28.15
CA GLU A 307 -10.93 -10.55 -29.25
C GLU A 307 -12.34 -10.75 -29.83
N ALA A 308 -12.79 -12.01 -30.00
CA ALA A 308 -14.16 -12.30 -30.37
C ALA A 308 -15.15 -11.78 -29.32
N LEU A 309 -14.85 -12.00 -28.02
CA LEU A 309 -15.68 -11.50 -26.94
C LEU A 309 -15.73 -9.96 -26.91
N LEU A 310 -14.58 -9.27 -27.11
CA LEU A 310 -14.52 -7.80 -27.15
C LEU A 310 -15.31 -7.25 -28.34
N THR A 311 -15.27 -7.92 -29.47
CA THR A 311 -16.06 -7.56 -30.66
C THR A 311 -17.56 -7.70 -30.37
N ALA A 312 -17.99 -8.82 -29.81
CA ALA A 312 -19.37 -9.02 -29.40
C ALA A 312 -19.83 -8.01 -28.34
N ALA A 313 -18.95 -7.70 -27.35
CA ALA A 313 -19.24 -6.69 -26.33
C ALA A 313 -19.46 -5.29 -26.95
N LYS A 314 -18.68 -4.90 -27.96
CA LYS A 314 -18.89 -3.64 -28.70
C LYS A 314 -20.21 -3.62 -29.46
N GLU A 315 -20.53 -4.70 -30.19
CA GLU A 315 -21.77 -4.81 -30.94
C GLU A 315 -23.00 -4.77 -30.04
N GLN A 316 -22.93 -5.41 -28.89
CA GLN A 316 -24.02 -5.44 -27.91
C GLN A 316 -24.01 -4.24 -26.94
N GLN A 317 -23.08 -3.29 -27.09
CA GLN A 317 -22.93 -2.11 -26.26
C GLN A 317 -22.72 -2.45 -24.76
N LEU A 318 -22.06 -3.57 -24.45
CA LEU A 318 -21.65 -3.93 -23.10
C LEU A 318 -20.48 -3.06 -22.64
N GLU A 319 -20.27 -2.93 -21.34
CA GLU A 319 -19.25 -2.06 -20.73
C GLU A 319 -17.81 -2.45 -21.17
N GLY A 320 -17.54 -3.74 -21.34
CA GLY A 320 -16.22 -4.22 -21.75
C GLY A 320 -15.99 -5.71 -21.50
N VAL A 321 -14.71 -6.05 -21.42
CA VAL A 321 -14.22 -7.40 -21.16
C VAL A 321 -13.25 -7.38 -19.97
N MET A 322 -13.37 -8.38 -19.10
CA MET A 322 -12.39 -8.71 -18.07
C MET A 322 -11.47 -9.79 -18.58
N ALA A 323 -10.16 -9.60 -18.49
CA ALA A 323 -9.17 -10.64 -18.71
C ALA A 323 -8.56 -11.02 -17.36
N LYS A 324 -8.59 -12.30 -17.01
CA LYS A 324 -8.12 -12.84 -15.74
C LYS A 324 -7.09 -13.94 -15.98
N LYS A 325 -5.93 -13.85 -15.31
CA LYS A 325 -4.87 -14.85 -15.44
C LYS A 325 -5.27 -16.15 -14.75
N THR A 326 -5.28 -17.27 -15.47
CA THR A 326 -5.78 -18.56 -14.97
C THR A 326 -5.04 -19.10 -13.78
N GLY A 327 -3.72 -18.83 -13.68
CA GLY A 327 -2.86 -19.22 -12.56
C GLY A 327 -2.87 -18.24 -11.37
N SER A 328 -3.63 -17.12 -11.42
CA SER A 328 -3.58 -16.09 -10.39
C SER A 328 -4.23 -16.52 -9.08
N ARG A 329 -3.61 -16.11 -7.97
CA ARG A 329 -4.23 -16.11 -6.63
C ARG A 329 -5.21 -14.94 -6.52
N TYR A 330 -6.10 -15.00 -5.54
CA TYR A 330 -6.98 -13.88 -5.24
C TYR A 330 -6.29 -12.87 -4.32
N ALA A 331 -5.84 -11.76 -4.87
CA ALA A 331 -5.14 -10.69 -4.14
C ALA A 331 -6.14 -9.74 -3.47
N GLU A 332 -6.55 -10.05 -2.24
CA GLU A 332 -7.57 -9.32 -1.49
C GLU A 332 -7.26 -7.81 -1.37
N GLY A 333 -8.21 -6.96 -1.77
CA GLY A 333 -8.11 -5.50 -1.69
C GLY A 333 -7.03 -4.87 -2.58
N ARG A 334 -6.30 -5.67 -3.33
CA ARG A 334 -5.19 -5.22 -4.17
C ARG A 334 -5.59 -5.10 -5.63
N ARG A 335 -4.92 -4.18 -6.33
CA ARG A 335 -4.96 -4.07 -7.78
C ARG A 335 -3.70 -4.73 -8.32
N THR A 336 -3.88 -5.79 -9.13
CA THR A 336 -2.78 -6.49 -9.79
C THR A 336 -3.02 -6.50 -11.31
N ARG A 337 -2.01 -6.90 -12.06
CA ARG A 337 -2.16 -7.12 -13.50
C ARG A 337 -2.73 -8.51 -13.84
N ASP A 338 -2.95 -9.36 -12.86
CA ASP A 338 -3.59 -10.65 -13.07
C ASP A 338 -5.07 -10.52 -13.49
N TRP A 339 -5.69 -9.39 -13.13
CA TRP A 339 -7.04 -9.02 -13.60
C TRP A 339 -6.98 -7.69 -14.34
N LEU A 340 -7.31 -7.71 -15.62
CA LEU A 340 -7.38 -6.56 -16.50
C LEU A 340 -8.81 -6.28 -16.91
N LYS A 341 -9.17 -5.01 -17.06
CA LYS A 341 -10.44 -4.58 -17.65
C LYS A 341 -10.19 -3.77 -18.90
N VAL A 342 -10.82 -4.16 -20.01
CA VAL A 342 -10.79 -3.45 -21.29
C VAL A 342 -12.18 -2.94 -21.59
N LYS A 343 -12.35 -1.62 -21.60
CA LYS A 343 -13.66 -0.97 -21.80
C LYS A 343 -13.96 -0.74 -23.28
N THR A 344 -15.22 -0.87 -23.68
CA THR A 344 -15.68 -0.62 -25.06
C THR A 344 -15.97 0.86 -25.32
N HIS A 345 -16.24 1.64 -24.25
CA HIS A 345 -16.51 3.08 -24.27
C HIS A 345 -16.07 3.72 -22.96
N GLY A 346 -15.96 5.05 -22.97
CA GLY A 346 -15.63 5.82 -21.77
C GLY A 346 -16.81 5.80 -20.79
N GLU A 347 -16.63 5.15 -19.67
CA GLU A 347 -17.56 5.15 -18.56
C GLU A 347 -16.76 5.09 -17.25
N GLN A 348 -17.05 6.00 -16.33
CA GLN A 348 -16.30 6.13 -15.09
C GLN A 348 -17.12 6.87 -14.04
N GLU A 349 -16.78 6.65 -12.79
CA GLU A 349 -17.32 7.38 -11.65
C GLU A 349 -16.57 8.69 -11.42
N PHE A 350 -17.32 9.72 -11.00
CA PHE A 350 -16.81 11.06 -10.70
C PHE A 350 -17.39 11.59 -9.40
N VAL A 351 -16.59 12.35 -8.67
CA VAL A 351 -17.05 13.06 -7.48
C VAL A 351 -17.92 14.23 -7.90
N VAL A 352 -19.11 14.34 -7.33
CA VAL A 352 -19.97 15.52 -7.51
C VAL A 352 -19.53 16.59 -6.51
N VAL A 353 -19.04 17.70 -7.02
CA VAL A 353 -18.50 18.82 -6.23
C VAL A 353 -19.40 20.05 -6.24
N GLY A 354 -20.46 20.03 -7.06
CA GLY A 354 -21.41 21.10 -7.17
C GLY A 354 -22.39 20.88 -8.30
N TYR A 355 -23.25 21.86 -8.51
CA TYR A 355 -24.16 21.91 -9.64
C TYR A 355 -24.37 23.34 -10.12
N THR A 356 -24.73 23.52 -11.39
CA THR A 356 -25.06 24.82 -11.96
C THR A 356 -26.55 25.08 -11.84
N LYS A 357 -26.96 26.33 -11.64
CA LYS A 357 -28.37 26.72 -11.70
C LYS A 357 -28.95 26.43 -13.09
N GLY A 358 -30.17 25.96 -13.14
CA GLY A 358 -30.86 25.71 -14.39
C GLY A 358 -31.31 26.98 -15.11
N GLU A 359 -31.50 26.88 -16.42
CA GLU A 359 -32.01 27.94 -17.25
C GLU A 359 -33.28 27.51 -18.01
N GLY A 360 -34.08 28.46 -18.44
CA GLY A 360 -35.29 28.21 -19.22
C GLY A 360 -36.28 27.26 -18.49
N ARG A 361 -36.63 26.13 -19.08
CA ARG A 361 -37.56 25.17 -18.51
C ARG A 361 -37.04 24.56 -17.17
N ARG A 362 -35.72 24.60 -16.93
CA ARG A 362 -35.08 24.09 -15.70
C ARG A 362 -34.73 25.19 -14.70
N ALA A 363 -35.29 26.41 -14.80
CA ALA A 363 -35.00 27.53 -13.92
C ALA A 363 -35.24 27.25 -12.42
N HIS A 364 -36.11 26.29 -12.09
CA HIS A 364 -36.40 25.83 -10.72
C HIS A 364 -35.62 24.58 -10.31
N SER A 365 -34.60 24.19 -11.10
CA SER A 365 -33.83 22.99 -10.94
C SER A 365 -32.33 23.26 -11.18
N PHE A 366 -31.56 22.26 -11.50
CA PHE A 366 -30.14 22.42 -11.88
C PHE A 366 -29.93 22.23 -13.39
N GLY A 367 -28.87 22.88 -13.91
CA GLY A 367 -28.49 22.77 -15.32
C GLY A 367 -27.57 21.59 -15.58
N SER A 368 -26.54 21.43 -14.75
CA SER A 368 -25.55 20.36 -14.85
C SER A 368 -24.91 20.06 -13.49
N LEU A 369 -24.43 18.83 -13.28
CA LEU A 369 -23.55 18.51 -12.16
C LEU A 369 -22.10 18.91 -12.51
N VAL A 370 -21.37 19.42 -11.53
CA VAL A 370 -19.93 19.72 -11.62
C VAL A 370 -19.16 18.53 -11.13
N LEU A 371 -18.29 17.96 -11.98
CA LEU A 371 -17.60 16.71 -11.76
C LEU A 371 -16.11 16.92 -11.48
N ALA A 372 -15.58 16.15 -10.56
CA ALA A 372 -14.17 16.12 -10.21
C ALA A 372 -13.63 14.71 -10.04
N VAL A 373 -12.31 14.58 -10.06
CA VAL A 373 -11.57 13.38 -9.68
C VAL A 373 -10.54 13.73 -8.62
N ASN A 374 -10.15 12.75 -7.81
CA ASN A 374 -9.09 12.91 -6.84
C ASN A 374 -7.73 12.74 -7.53
N GLU A 375 -6.85 13.73 -7.43
CA GLU A 375 -5.45 13.67 -7.88
C GLU A 375 -4.55 14.09 -6.70
N GLY A 376 -3.82 13.12 -6.14
CA GLY A 376 -2.89 13.38 -5.02
C GLY A 376 -3.55 13.98 -3.77
N GLY A 377 -4.76 13.52 -3.41
CA GLY A 377 -5.50 14.01 -2.25
C GLY A 377 -6.25 15.34 -2.47
N THR A 378 -6.20 15.90 -3.69
CA THR A 378 -6.92 17.13 -4.06
C THR A 378 -7.93 16.86 -5.16
N LEU A 379 -9.04 17.59 -5.15
CA LEU A 379 -10.07 17.46 -6.18
C LEU A 379 -9.79 18.37 -7.36
N ARG A 380 -9.67 17.75 -8.55
CA ARG A 380 -9.53 18.45 -9.83
C ARG A 380 -10.81 18.35 -10.64
N TRP A 381 -11.31 19.51 -11.11
CA TRP A 381 -12.45 19.55 -12.02
C TRP A 381 -12.15 18.88 -13.37
N VAL A 382 -13.11 18.09 -13.88
CA VAL A 382 -12.98 17.35 -15.14
C VAL A 382 -14.08 17.63 -16.16
N GLY A 383 -15.11 18.34 -15.77
CA GLY A 383 -16.21 18.71 -16.67
C GLY A 383 -17.54 18.84 -15.94
N ASN A 384 -18.55 19.18 -16.72
CA ASN A 384 -19.91 19.27 -16.24
C ASN A 384 -20.81 18.33 -17.06
N VAL A 385 -21.71 17.59 -16.41
CA VAL A 385 -22.69 16.73 -17.07
C VAL A 385 -24.07 17.37 -16.98
N GLY A 386 -24.70 17.61 -18.14
CA GLY A 386 -26.02 18.28 -18.26
C GLY A 386 -27.09 17.43 -18.93
N THR A 387 -26.77 16.17 -19.28
CA THR A 387 -27.64 15.23 -19.99
C THR A 387 -27.73 13.89 -19.26
N GLY A 388 -28.74 13.07 -19.59
CA GLY A 388 -28.96 11.78 -18.92
C GLY A 388 -29.93 11.85 -17.74
N PHE A 389 -30.56 13.00 -17.47
CA PHE A 389 -31.49 13.20 -16.39
C PHE A 389 -32.94 13.10 -16.83
N THR A 390 -33.76 12.41 -16.03
CA THR A 390 -35.22 12.48 -16.07
C THR A 390 -35.71 13.45 -14.98
N GLU A 391 -36.96 13.89 -15.05
CA GLU A 391 -37.54 14.75 -13.99
C GLU A 391 -37.45 14.08 -12.60
N LYS A 392 -37.65 12.77 -12.53
CA LYS A 392 -37.53 11.99 -11.30
C LYS A 392 -36.10 12.02 -10.77
N THR A 393 -35.10 11.72 -11.62
CA THR A 393 -33.69 11.73 -11.20
C THR A 393 -33.20 13.11 -10.81
N ILE A 394 -33.74 14.19 -11.43
CA ILE A 394 -33.44 15.57 -11.03
C ILE A 394 -33.94 15.84 -9.62
N ALA A 395 -35.17 15.43 -9.29
CA ALA A 395 -35.75 15.63 -7.96
C ALA A 395 -34.97 14.86 -6.88
N GLU A 396 -34.60 13.62 -7.16
CA GLU A 396 -33.80 12.77 -6.27
C GLU A 396 -32.39 13.36 -6.03
N LEU A 397 -31.74 13.84 -7.10
CA LEU A 397 -30.44 14.50 -7.00
C LEU A 397 -30.50 15.80 -6.20
N LEU A 398 -31.51 16.64 -6.41
CA LEU A 398 -31.67 17.85 -5.62
C LEU A 398 -31.88 17.54 -4.13
N ALA A 399 -32.68 16.53 -3.82
CA ALA A 399 -32.90 16.09 -2.43
C ALA A 399 -31.59 15.58 -1.78
N ALA A 400 -30.73 14.92 -2.54
CA ALA A 400 -29.42 14.43 -2.08
C ALA A 400 -28.36 15.56 -1.98
N LEU A 401 -28.40 16.55 -2.86
CA LEU A 401 -27.43 17.65 -2.93
C LEU A 401 -27.72 18.77 -1.92
N GLU A 402 -28.99 19.02 -1.60
CA GLU A 402 -29.41 20.13 -0.74
C GLU A 402 -28.78 20.09 0.68
N PRO A 403 -28.74 18.92 1.38
CA PRO A 403 -28.08 18.82 2.69
C PRO A 403 -26.56 18.99 2.63
N LEU A 404 -25.98 18.87 1.43
CA LEU A 404 -24.53 18.91 1.20
C LEU A 404 -24.04 20.29 0.76
N ARG A 405 -24.88 21.30 0.64
CA ARG A 405 -24.46 22.66 0.22
C ARG A 405 -23.29 23.16 1.04
N ALA A 406 -22.33 23.80 0.37
CA ALA A 406 -21.17 24.42 0.96
C ALA A 406 -20.96 25.83 0.41
N ASP A 407 -20.46 26.72 1.27
CA ASP A 407 -20.18 28.12 0.88
C ASP A 407 -18.92 28.24 0.03
N GLU A 408 -17.99 27.30 0.22
CA GLU A 408 -16.70 27.29 -0.49
C GLU A 408 -16.58 26.11 -1.45
N SER A 409 -15.77 26.30 -2.49
CA SER A 409 -15.47 25.25 -3.45
C SER A 409 -14.56 24.17 -2.83
N PRO A 410 -14.88 22.88 -2.98
CA PRO A 410 -13.99 21.80 -2.55
C PRO A 410 -12.83 21.57 -3.54
N LEU A 411 -12.82 22.24 -4.68
CA LEU A 411 -11.75 22.15 -5.68
C LEU A 411 -10.50 22.91 -5.22
N ALA A 412 -9.32 22.32 -5.40
CA ALA A 412 -8.04 22.98 -5.11
C ALA A 412 -7.85 24.26 -5.91
N VAL A 413 -8.30 24.26 -7.17
CA VAL A 413 -8.34 25.43 -8.05
C VAL A 413 -9.70 25.49 -8.73
N VAL A 414 -10.42 26.59 -8.55
CA VAL A 414 -11.69 26.81 -9.23
C VAL A 414 -11.43 27.27 -10.67
N PRO A 415 -11.68 26.42 -11.66
CA PRO A 415 -11.39 26.75 -13.07
C PRO A 415 -12.42 27.71 -13.64
N LYS A 416 -12.08 28.35 -14.77
CA LYS A 416 -13.05 29.02 -15.61
C LYS A 416 -13.84 27.98 -16.39
N MET A 417 -15.08 27.72 -15.98
CA MET A 417 -15.95 26.75 -16.66
C MET A 417 -16.55 27.37 -17.91
N PRO A 418 -16.47 26.72 -19.09
CA PRO A 418 -17.07 27.23 -20.31
C PRO A 418 -18.58 27.41 -20.15
N LYS A 419 -19.12 28.57 -20.56
CA LYS A 419 -20.55 28.92 -20.51
C LYS A 419 -21.21 28.94 -19.14
N VAL A 420 -20.46 28.88 -18.04
CA VAL A 420 -20.96 28.93 -16.67
C VAL A 420 -20.41 30.16 -15.96
N ARG A 421 -21.29 30.97 -15.36
CA ARG A 421 -20.86 32.07 -14.49
C ARG A 421 -20.52 31.53 -13.12
N LYS A 422 -19.50 32.08 -12.48
CA LYS A 422 -19.08 31.64 -11.13
C LYS A 422 -20.23 31.76 -10.09
N SER A 423 -21.11 32.74 -10.23
CA SER A 423 -22.30 32.98 -9.41
C SER A 423 -23.40 31.92 -9.59
N ASP A 424 -23.34 31.15 -10.66
CA ASP A 424 -24.39 30.19 -11.01
C ASP A 424 -24.02 28.78 -10.55
N VAL A 425 -22.84 28.59 -9.94
CA VAL A 425 -22.41 27.33 -9.34
C VAL A 425 -22.78 27.29 -7.87
N VAL A 426 -23.47 26.24 -7.46
CA VAL A 426 -23.73 25.89 -6.06
C VAL A 426 -22.78 24.76 -5.69
N TRP A 427 -21.88 25.02 -4.77
CA TRP A 427 -20.92 24.03 -4.30
C TRP A 427 -21.55 23.09 -3.28
N VAL A 428 -21.05 21.85 -3.23
CA VAL A 428 -21.47 20.85 -2.24
C VAL A 428 -20.26 20.14 -1.64
N ARG A 429 -20.40 19.58 -0.45
CA ARG A 429 -19.42 18.68 0.13
C ARG A 429 -19.25 17.46 -0.78
N SER A 430 -18.04 17.00 -0.95
CA SER A 430 -17.61 15.96 -1.90
C SER A 430 -17.93 14.56 -1.37
N GLU A 431 -19.21 14.28 -1.15
CA GLU A 431 -19.67 12.99 -0.59
C GLU A 431 -20.35 12.11 -1.63
N LEU A 432 -20.91 12.70 -2.69
CA LEU A 432 -21.62 11.96 -3.73
C LEU A 432 -20.70 11.61 -4.90
N VAL A 433 -20.89 10.40 -5.38
CA VAL A 433 -20.21 9.87 -6.58
C VAL A 433 -21.25 9.59 -7.65
N ALA A 434 -21.01 10.08 -8.86
CA ALA A 434 -21.86 9.87 -10.02
C ALA A 434 -21.15 9.01 -11.06
N GLU A 435 -21.86 8.05 -11.63
CA GLU A 435 -21.41 7.32 -12.81
C GLU A 435 -21.80 8.10 -14.06
N VAL A 436 -20.82 8.24 -14.96
CA VAL A 436 -20.97 9.08 -16.16
C VAL A 436 -20.32 8.38 -17.35
N LYS A 437 -21.09 8.25 -18.41
CA LYS A 437 -20.61 7.81 -19.73
C LYS A 437 -20.13 9.04 -20.51
N PHE A 438 -19.05 8.91 -21.26
CA PHE A 438 -18.48 9.99 -22.05
C PHE A 438 -17.79 9.46 -23.30
N ALA A 439 -17.60 10.29 -24.31
CA ALA A 439 -16.97 9.88 -25.56
C ALA A 439 -15.47 9.62 -25.38
N GLU A 440 -14.76 10.57 -24.78
CA GLU A 440 -13.32 10.49 -24.57
C GLU A 440 -12.85 11.52 -23.52
N TRP A 441 -11.66 11.32 -22.97
CA TRP A 441 -10.91 12.35 -22.29
C TRP A 441 -10.26 13.28 -23.32
N THR A 442 -10.44 14.59 -23.17
CA THR A 442 -9.72 15.56 -23.98
C THR A 442 -8.25 15.62 -23.58
N HIS A 443 -7.39 16.19 -24.44
CA HIS A 443 -5.98 16.39 -24.14
C HIS A 443 -5.75 17.18 -22.83
N ASP A 444 -6.62 18.14 -22.54
CA ASP A 444 -6.57 18.95 -21.32
C ASP A 444 -7.16 18.24 -20.10
N GLY A 445 -7.52 16.96 -20.22
CA GLY A 445 -8.03 16.12 -19.12
C GLY A 445 -9.47 16.44 -18.71
N HIS A 446 -10.32 16.86 -19.66
CA HIS A 446 -11.74 17.05 -19.45
C HIS A 446 -12.57 15.99 -20.18
N LEU A 447 -13.82 15.84 -19.76
CA LEU A 447 -14.77 14.91 -20.38
C LEU A 447 -15.41 15.52 -21.64
N ARG A 448 -15.51 14.71 -22.70
CA ARG A 448 -16.23 15.07 -23.92
C ARG A 448 -17.58 14.38 -23.97
N ALA A 449 -18.65 15.16 -24.18
CA ALA A 449 -20.03 14.68 -24.27
C ALA A 449 -20.45 13.78 -23.10
N PRO A 450 -20.30 14.20 -21.82
CA PRO A 450 -20.67 13.38 -20.68
C PRO A 450 -22.19 13.22 -20.55
N VAL A 451 -22.62 12.00 -20.17
CA VAL A 451 -24.02 11.61 -19.95
C VAL A 451 -24.11 10.95 -18.57
N TYR A 452 -24.97 11.46 -17.71
CA TYR A 452 -25.21 10.91 -16.37
C TYR A 452 -25.94 9.57 -16.47
N LEU A 453 -25.46 8.58 -15.71
CA LEU A 453 -26.05 7.24 -15.62
C LEU A 453 -26.72 7.04 -14.25
N GLY A 454 -26.11 7.47 -13.15
CA GLY A 454 -26.65 7.29 -11.82
C GLY A 454 -25.72 7.78 -10.70
N LEU A 455 -26.21 7.77 -9.44
CA LEU A 455 -25.36 7.89 -8.26
C LEU A 455 -24.79 6.53 -7.86
N ARG A 456 -23.55 6.52 -7.37
CA ARG A 456 -22.89 5.34 -6.81
C ARG A 456 -22.80 5.51 -5.29
N ASP A 457 -23.40 4.60 -4.55
CA ASP A 457 -23.34 4.52 -3.08
C ASP A 457 -22.35 3.45 -2.59
N ASP A 458 -21.80 2.69 -3.52
CA ASP A 458 -20.82 1.63 -3.31
C ASP A 458 -19.36 2.11 -3.49
N LYS A 459 -19.14 3.40 -3.79
CA LYS A 459 -17.81 3.98 -4.00
C LYS A 459 -17.65 5.28 -3.20
N ALA A 460 -16.55 5.40 -2.48
CA ALA A 460 -16.24 6.61 -1.71
C ALA A 460 -15.56 7.67 -2.58
N ALA A 461 -15.89 8.94 -2.37
CA ALA A 461 -15.31 10.05 -3.14
C ALA A 461 -13.76 10.11 -3.14
N PRO A 462 -13.03 9.79 -2.03
CA PRO A 462 -11.57 9.74 -2.05
C PRO A 462 -10.97 8.68 -2.99
N GLU A 463 -11.73 7.64 -3.35
CA GLU A 463 -11.27 6.55 -4.23
C GLU A 463 -11.43 6.86 -5.72
N VAL A 464 -12.13 7.95 -6.07
CA VAL A 464 -12.44 8.32 -7.45
C VAL A 464 -11.25 9.00 -8.10
N GLN A 465 -10.46 8.23 -8.84
CA GLN A 465 -9.32 8.71 -9.61
C GLN A 465 -9.65 8.73 -11.11
N ALA A 466 -8.94 9.53 -11.89
CA ALA A 466 -9.14 9.55 -13.34
C ALA A 466 -8.70 8.23 -13.97
N GLU A 467 -9.63 7.50 -14.60
CA GLU A 467 -9.32 6.33 -15.43
C GLU A 467 -9.02 6.81 -16.87
N LYS A 468 -7.84 7.38 -17.07
CA LYS A 468 -7.38 7.78 -18.41
C LYS A 468 -6.63 6.61 -19.05
N PRO A 469 -6.83 6.35 -20.34
CA PRO A 469 -5.94 5.47 -21.07
C PRO A 469 -4.50 5.99 -20.93
N SER A 470 -3.56 5.10 -20.64
CA SER A 470 -2.16 5.48 -20.55
C SER A 470 -1.63 5.82 -21.95
N ARG A 471 -0.91 6.93 -22.09
CA ARG A 471 -0.20 7.29 -23.33
C ARG A 471 1.02 6.41 -23.59
N VAL A 472 1.35 5.52 -22.65
CA VAL A 472 2.54 4.68 -22.68
C VAL A 472 2.22 3.28 -23.15
N LYS A 473 2.73 2.91 -24.33
CA LYS A 473 2.71 1.50 -24.77
C LYS A 473 3.74 0.72 -23.96
N LEU A 474 3.26 -0.12 -23.05
CA LEU A 474 4.09 -0.95 -22.20
C LEU A 474 4.69 -2.14 -22.96
N SER A 475 5.88 -2.61 -22.55
CA SER A 475 6.57 -3.72 -23.17
C SER A 475 7.35 -4.54 -22.15
N ASN A 476 7.52 -5.86 -22.43
CA ASN A 476 8.33 -6.78 -21.64
C ASN A 476 8.00 -6.77 -20.14
N LEU A 477 6.74 -6.81 -19.79
CA LEU A 477 6.26 -6.68 -18.42
C LEU A 477 6.67 -7.86 -17.55
N GLU A 478 6.73 -9.07 -18.12
CA GLU A 478 7.14 -10.31 -17.47
C GLU A 478 8.67 -10.42 -17.28
N LYS A 479 9.42 -9.41 -17.77
CA LYS A 479 10.88 -9.43 -17.58
C LYS A 479 11.21 -9.30 -16.11
N VAL A 480 11.86 -10.32 -15.55
CA VAL A 480 12.28 -10.34 -14.14
C VAL A 480 13.44 -9.34 -13.95
N PHE A 481 13.25 -8.39 -13.03
CA PHE A 481 14.24 -7.38 -12.67
C PHE A 481 15.01 -7.73 -11.39
N TRP A 482 14.39 -8.46 -10.45
CA TRP A 482 15.01 -9.02 -9.25
C TRP A 482 14.73 -10.52 -9.21
N PRO A 483 15.72 -11.34 -9.63
CA PRO A 483 15.51 -12.79 -9.77
C PRO A 483 15.19 -13.51 -8.46
N ASP A 484 15.82 -13.11 -7.35
CA ASP A 484 15.66 -13.79 -6.06
C ASP A 484 14.28 -13.49 -5.44
N GLU A 485 13.75 -12.28 -5.67
CA GLU A 485 12.44 -11.85 -5.20
C GLU A 485 11.31 -12.12 -6.21
N GLY A 486 11.64 -12.50 -7.44
CA GLY A 486 10.68 -12.71 -8.52
C GLY A 486 10.01 -11.43 -9.02
N ILE A 487 10.55 -10.25 -8.66
CA ILE A 487 9.95 -8.96 -9.03
C ILE A 487 10.19 -8.69 -10.51
N THR A 488 9.12 -8.46 -11.24
CA THR A 488 9.13 -8.18 -12.67
C THR A 488 9.16 -6.67 -12.96
N LYS A 489 9.39 -6.34 -14.22
CA LYS A 489 9.23 -4.97 -14.72
C LYS A 489 7.79 -4.48 -14.57
N GLY A 490 6.82 -5.39 -14.70
CA GLY A 490 5.40 -5.12 -14.50
C GLY A 490 5.11 -4.67 -13.06
N ASP A 491 5.63 -5.39 -12.06
CA ASP A 491 5.48 -5.06 -10.65
C ASP A 491 6.08 -3.69 -10.32
N LEU A 492 7.25 -3.39 -10.89
CA LEU A 492 7.89 -2.09 -10.74
C LEU A 492 7.03 -0.95 -11.33
N ILE A 493 6.40 -1.17 -12.49
CA ILE A 493 5.48 -0.21 -13.11
C ILE A 493 4.25 0.02 -12.22
N GLU A 494 3.65 -1.05 -11.68
CA GLU A 494 2.48 -0.92 -10.81
C GLU A 494 2.81 -0.19 -9.49
N TYR A 495 4.00 -0.46 -8.91
CA TYR A 495 4.48 0.33 -7.78
C TYR A 495 4.54 1.82 -8.11
N TYR A 496 5.20 2.19 -9.23
CA TYR A 496 5.35 3.58 -9.61
C TYR A 496 4.03 4.27 -9.98
N ARG A 497 3.06 3.54 -10.51
CA ARG A 497 1.69 4.05 -10.68
C ARG A 497 1.03 4.36 -9.35
N ALA A 498 1.11 3.42 -8.41
CA ALA A 498 0.47 3.57 -7.11
C ALA A 498 1.07 4.72 -6.29
N VAL A 499 2.39 4.97 -6.43
CA VAL A 499 3.10 6.03 -5.71
C VAL A 499 3.19 7.34 -6.49
N ALA A 500 2.77 7.37 -7.77
CA ALA A 500 2.83 8.58 -8.61
C ALA A 500 2.17 9.82 -7.98
N PRO A 501 1.02 9.74 -7.30
CA PRO A 501 0.40 10.90 -6.68
C PRO A 501 1.30 11.64 -5.68
N VAL A 502 2.14 10.93 -4.93
CA VAL A 502 3.08 11.51 -3.96
C VAL A 502 4.47 11.72 -4.55
N LEU A 503 4.91 10.91 -5.52
CA LEU A 503 6.24 11.02 -6.11
C LEU A 503 6.34 12.12 -7.19
N VAL A 504 5.37 12.22 -8.11
CA VAL A 504 5.42 13.17 -9.24
C VAL A 504 5.59 14.63 -8.78
N PRO A 505 4.95 15.12 -7.70
CA PRO A 505 5.20 16.48 -7.20
C PRO A 505 6.68 16.77 -6.89
N HIS A 506 7.45 15.78 -6.44
CA HIS A 506 8.90 15.91 -6.17
C HIS A 506 9.75 15.87 -7.43
N LEU A 507 9.24 15.31 -8.53
CA LEU A 507 9.93 15.27 -9.84
C LEU A 507 9.59 16.47 -10.72
N ARG A 508 8.44 17.11 -10.48
CA ARG A 508 7.83 18.13 -11.35
C ARG A 508 8.76 19.30 -11.63
N ASP A 509 8.83 19.67 -12.91
CA ASP A 509 9.62 20.78 -13.42
C ASP A 509 11.13 20.64 -13.17
N ARG A 510 11.64 19.42 -12.94
CA ARG A 510 13.06 19.18 -12.71
C ARG A 510 13.68 18.44 -13.88
N PRO A 511 14.88 18.85 -14.34
CA PRO A 511 15.63 18.04 -15.30
C PRO A 511 15.90 16.66 -14.73
N PHE A 512 15.53 15.62 -15.49
CA PHE A 512 15.62 14.24 -15.09
C PHE A 512 16.83 13.57 -15.75
N THR A 513 17.53 12.73 -14.99
CA THR A 513 18.60 11.88 -15.52
C THR A 513 18.18 10.42 -15.47
N MET A 514 18.00 9.82 -16.64
CA MET A 514 17.68 8.40 -16.74
C MET A 514 18.90 7.56 -16.34
N ARG A 515 18.72 6.67 -15.37
CA ARG A 515 19.64 5.58 -15.10
C ARG A 515 18.94 4.28 -15.47
N ARG A 516 19.38 3.69 -16.56
CA ARG A 516 18.68 2.57 -17.20
C ARG A 516 19.33 1.24 -16.84
N TYR A 517 18.49 0.26 -16.56
CA TYR A 517 18.83 -1.12 -16.21
C TYR A 517 18.12 -2.08 -17.18
N PRO A 518 18.58 -2.16 -18.44
CA PRO A 518 17.89 -2.96 -19.45
C PRO A 518 17.82 -4.45 -19.10
N ASP A 519 18.75 -4.95 -18.29
CA ASP A 519 18.87 -6.36 -17.91
C ASP A 519 18.53 -6.61 -16.41
N GLY A 520 17.71 -5.72 -15.80
CA GLY A 520 17.30 -5.83 -14.40
C GLY A 520 18.25 -5.16 -13.42
N ALA A 521 17.93 -5.21 -12.15
CA ALA A 521 18.56 -4.44 -11.07
C ALA A 521 20.06 -4.70 -10.92
N PHE A 522 20.49 -5.93 -11.19
CA PHE A 522 21.90 -6.38 -11.07
C PHE A 522 22.64 -6.41 -12.41
N GLY A 523 21.94 -6.06 -13.51
CA GLY A 523 22.54 -5.96 -14.82
C GLY A 523 23.37 -4.69 -15.02
N LYS A 524 23.98 -4.56 -16.20
CA LYS A 524 24.79 -3.38 -16.55
C LYS A 524 23.90 -2.14 -16.65
N ALA A 525 24.10 -1.18 -15.75
CA ALA A 525 23.43 0.12 -15.78
C ALA A 525 24.23 1.17 -16.53
N PHE A 526 23.51 2.15 -17.12
CA PHE A 526 24.14 3.32 -17.73
C PHE A 526 23.28 4.58 -17.53
N PHE A 527 23.97 5.73 -17.46
CA PHE A 527 23.30 7.03 -17.38
C PHE A 527 23.02 7.58 -18.78
N GLN A 528 21.79 8.06 -18.96
CA GLN A 528 21.33 8.74 -20.16
C GLN A 528 20.76 10.11 -19.77
N LYS A 529 21.58 11.16 -19.93
CA LYS A 529 21.19 12.55 -19.62
C LYS A 529 20.43 13.22 -20.76
N ASP A 530 20.70 12.81 -21.99
CA ASP A 530 20.05 13.34 -23.20
C ASP A 530 18.85 12.46 -23.55
N ALA A 531 17.71 13.08 -23.78
CA ALA A 531 16.47 12.38 -24.13
C ALA A 531 16.68 11.55 -25.40
N PRO A 532 16.30 10.28 -25.43
CA PRO A 532 16.44 9.45 -26.63
C PRO A 532 15.52 9.97 -27.74
N SER A 533 15.94 9.76 -29.00
CA SER A 533 15.21 10.27 -30.18
C SER A 533 13.77 9.76 -30.29
N HIS A 534 13.53 8.54 -29.76
CA HIS A 534 12.19 7.92 -29.75
C HIS A 534 11.32 8.30 -28.52
N MET A 535 11.80 9.24 -27.67
CA MET A 535 10.97 9.74 -26.57
C MET A 535 9.77 10.49 -27.14
N PRO A 536 8.55 10.20 -26.68
CA PRO A 536 7.34 10.85 -27.16
C PRO A 536 7.41 12.38 -27.05
N GLU A 537 6.79 13.09 -27.99
CA GLU A 537 6.78 14.57 -28.01
C GLU A 537 6.03 15.17 -26.83
N TRP A 538 5.06 14.45 -26.28
CA TRP A 538 4.29 14.90 -25.13
C TRP A 538 5.07 14.88 -23.80
N ILE A 539 6.27 14.23 -23.74
CA ILE A 539 7.17 14.36 -22.59
C ILE A 539 8.03 15.60 -22.79
N GLU A 540 7.91 16.52 -21.85
CA GLU A 540 8.64 17.78 -21.86
C GLU A 540 10.15 17.57 -21.84
N ARG A 541 10.89 18.46 -22.54
CA ARG A 541 12.35 18.45 -22.63
C ARG A 541 12.90 19.79 -22.18
N PHE A 542 13.87 19.76 -21.31
CA PHE A 542 14.62 20.95 -20.92
C PHE A 542 16.00 20.96 -21.59
N ARG A 543 16.27 21.98 -22.39
CA ARG A 543 17.55 22.16 -23.07
C ARG A 543 18.57 22.80 -22.13
N VAL A 544 19.65 22.10 -21.85
CA VAL A 544 20.70 22.55 -20.94
C VAL A 544 22.10 22.33 -21.53
N GLU A 545 23.01 23.25 -21.21
CA GLU A 545 24.41 23.16 -21.58
C GLU A 545 25.17 22.35 -20.52
N VAL A 546 25.86 21.31 -20.92
CA VAL A 546 26.67 20.49 -20.02
C VAL A 546 28.13 20.46 -20.48
N SER A 547 29.07 20.48 -19.55
CA SER A 547 30.47 20.21 -19.78
C SER A 547 30.78 18.73 -19.55
N THR A 548 31.67 18.14 -20.32
CA THR A 548 32.17 16.78 -20.07
C THR A 548 33.49 16.83 -19.30
N ARG A 549 33.70 15.86 -18.38
CA ARG A 549 34.97 15.72 -17.62
C ARG A 549 36.19 15.65 -18.53
N ASP A 550 36.06 14.96 -19.68
CA ASP A 550 37.15 14.70 -20.61
C ASP A 550 37.44 15.90 -21.52
N THR A 551 36.50 16.83 -21.66
CA THR A 551 36.67 18.04 -22.47
C THR A 551 35.96 19.22 -21.81
N PRO A 552 36.51 19.79 -20.72
CA PRO A 552 35.87 20.91 -19.99
C PRO A 552 35.62 22.17 -20.84
N ARG A 553 36.36 22.32 -21.95
CA ARG A 553 36.25 23.44 -22.89
C ARG A 553 35.23 23.23 -24.03
N LYS A 554 34.69 21.99 -24.21
CA LYS A 554 33.64 21.73 -25.20
C LYS A 554 32.29 21.62 -24.50
N LYS A 555 31.54 22.70 -24.56
CA LYS A 555 30.14 22.75 -24.13
C LYS A 555 29.30 21.95 -25.13
N ARG A 556 28.43 21.09 -24.58
CA ARG A 556 27.45 20.32 -25.35
C ARG A 556 26.05 20.61 -24.83
N TRP A 557 25.14 20.84 -25.75
CA TRP A 557 23.74 20.92 -25.45
C TRP A 557 23.12 19.53 -25.38
N ILE A 558 22.35 19.29 -24.33
CA ILE A 558 21.51 18.10 -24.18
C ILE A 558 20.06 18.54 -23.93
N SER A 559 19.13 17.65 -24.24
CA SER A 559 17.71 17.80 -23.95
C SER A 559 17.35 16.84 -22.83
N ALA A 560 17.38 17.30 -21.58
CA ALA A 560 17.01 16.47 -20.43
C ALA A 560 15.50 16.27 -20.41
N PRO A 561 14.97 15.05 -20.18
CA PRO A 561 13.53 14.84 -19.97
C PRO A 561 13.06 15.51 -18.69
N VAL A 562 11.76 15.86 -18.64
CA VAL A 562 11.09 16.40 -17.45
C VAL A 562 9.88 15.52 -17.14
N VAL A 563 9.74 15.07 -15.90
CA VAL A 563 8.67 14.15 -15.47
C VAL A 563 7.61 14.94 -14.71
N ASN A 564 6.54 15.34 -15.42
CA ASN A 564 5.50 16.21 -14.90
C ASN A 564 4.17 15.50 -14.60
N ASP A 565 4.01 14.27 -15.07
CA ASP A 565 2.82 13.47 -14.86
C ASP A 565 3.15 11.96 -14.72
N GLU A 566 2.13 11.17 -14.37
CA GLU A 566 2.24 9.73 -14.21
C GLU A 566 2.71 9.04 -15.51
N ASP A 567 2.18 9.40 -16.67
CA ASP A 567 2.56 8.79 -17.93
C ASP A 567 4.04 8.98 -18.24
N ALA A 568 4.57 10.19 -17.99
CA ALA A 568 6.00 10.46 -18.15
C ALA A 568 6.84 9.61 -17.19
N LEU A 569 6.42 9.48 -15.93
CA LEU A 569 7.06 8.59 -14.96
C LEU A 569 7.05 7.14 -15.45
N ILE A 570 5.89 6.63 -15.85
CA ILE A 570 5.73 5.24 -16.32
C ILE A 570 6.52 5.00 -17.60
N TRP A 571 6.64 5.99 -18.48
CA TRP A 571 7.49 5.87 -19.66
C TRP A 571 8.97 5.69 -19.26
N MET A 572 9.48 6.43 -18.27
CA MET A 572 10.85 6.26 -17.76
C MET A 572 11.06 4.85 -17.20
N VAL A 573 10.10 4.35 -16.41
CA VAL A 573 10.15 2.98 -15.85
C VAL A 573 10.12 1.94 -16.98
N ASN A 574 9.24 2.12 -17.98
CA ASN A 574 9.14 1.23 -19.14
C ASN A 574 10.44 1.19 -19.97
N MET A 575 11.22 2.28 -19.96
CA MET A 575 12.56 2.33 -20.54
C MET A 575 13.64 1.68 -19.65
N GLY A 576 13.27 1.10 -18.53
CA GLY A 576 14.16 0.40 -17.59
C GLY A 576 14.82 1.30 -16.56
N CYS A 577 14.26 2.48 -16.25
CA CYS A 577 14.69 3.25 -15.10
C CYS A 577 14.13 2.62 -13.83
N ILE A 578 15.01 2.26 -12.89
CA ILE A 578 14.63 1.74 -11.58
C ILE A 578 14.56 2.91 -10.58
N ASP A 579 15.60 3.73 -10.55
CA ASP A 579 15.71 4.86 -9.64
C ASP A 579 15.44 6.20 -10.34
N MET A 580 14.63 7.06 -9.69
CA MET A 580 14.21 8.35 -10.22
C MET A 580 15.18 9.44 -9.77
N ASN A 581 15.96 9.97 -10.68
CA ASN A 581 17.06 10.90 -10.39
C ASN A 581 16.80 12.27 -11.01
N THR A 582 16.62 13.30 -10.19
CA THR A 582 16.34 14.68 -10.64
C THR A 582 17.37 15.68 -10.10
N TRP A 583 17.44 16.85 -10.76
CA TRP A 583 18.15 18.00 -10.24
C TRP A 583 17.48 18.57 -8.98
N TYR A 584 18.21 19.37 -8.22
CA TYR A 584 17.70 20.06 -7.02
C TYR A 584 16.98 21.38 -7.36
N SER A 585 17.15 21.87 -8.59
CA SER A 585 16.48 23.05 -9.13
C SER A 585 15.41 22.67 -10.16
N ARG A 586 14.56 23.63 -10.49
CA ARG A 586 13.52 23.49 -11.52
C ARG A 586 13.90 24.21 -12.79
N VAL A 587 13.28 23.82 -13.91
CA VAL A 587 13.57 24.32 -15.27
C VAL A 587 13.42 25.84 -15.45
N ASP A 588 12.55 26.50 -14.68
CA ASP A 588 12.35 27.94 -14.70
C ASP A 588 13.50 28.75 -14.06
N ARG A 589 14.25 28.15 -13.12
CA ARG A 589 15.45 28.70 -12.48
C ARG A 589 16.46 27.61 -12.22
N PRO A 590 17.17 27.13 -13.25
CA PRO A 590 18.01 25.93 -13.15
C PRO A 590 19.27 26.13 -12.28
N ASP A 591 19.68 27.36 -12.05
CA ASP A 591 20.79 27.78 -11.17
C ASP A 591 20.37 27.98 -9.69
N ARG A 592 19.10 27.78 -9.35
CA ARG A 592 18.54 28.06 -8.01
C ARG A 592 17.88 26.80 -7.44
N PRO A 593 18.61 26.02 -6.63
CA PRO A 593 18.03 24.87 -5.92
C PRO A 593 16.94 25.32 -4.94
N ASP A 594 15.96 24.45 -4.69
CA ASP A 594 14.88 24.71 -3.72
C ASP A 594 15.06 23.94 -2.40
N PHE A 595 16.18 23.21 -2.26
CA PHE A 595 16.60 22.63 -0.99
C PHE A 595 18.13 22.48 -0.90
N VAL A 596 18.66 22.42 0.31
CA VAL A 596 20.02 21.96 0.64
C VAL A 596 19.96 20.48 1.01
N LEU A 597 20.94 19.72 0.57
CA LEU A 597 21.06 18.29 0.88
C LEU A 597 22.22 18.04 1.82
N PHE A 598 21.97 17.25 2.87
CA PHE A 598 22.99 16.55 3.64
C PHE A 598 22.93 15.08 3.26
N ASP A 599 23.91 14.62 2.49
CA ASP A 599 24.03 13.24 2.05
C ASP A 599 24.96 12.50 3.02
N LEU A 600 24.42 11.51 3.72
CA LEU A 600 25.08 10.80 4.80
C LEU A 600 25.49 9.42 4.32
N ASP A 601 26.79 9.26 3.99
CA ASP A 601 27.38 8.04 3.46
C ASP A 601 28.28 7.37 4.50
N PRO A 602 27.93 6.18 5.04
CA PRO A 602 28.81 5.46 5.95
C PRO A 602 30.07 4.95 5.24
N SER A 603 31.19 5.00 5.94
CA SER A 603 32.41 4.29 5.54
C SER A 603 32.26 2.79 5.83
N PRO A 604 33.07 1.91 5.21
CA PRO A 604 32.95 0.46 5.41
C PRO A 604 33.17 -0.04 6.85
N ASP A 605 33.70 0.80 7.70
CA ASP A 605 34.00 0.54 9.13
C ASP A 605 32.85 0.88 10.08
N VAL A 606 31.76 1.48 9.57
CA VAL A 606 30.59 1.87 10.36
C VAL A 606 29.29 1.39 9.69
N GLY A 607 28.25 1.21 10.51
CA GLY A 607 26.97 0.71 10.05
C GLY A 607 25.91 1.79 9.89
N PHE A 608 24.66 1.33 9.73
CA PHE A 608 23.53 2.23 9.58
C PHE A 608 23.17 2.95 10.90
N THR A 609 23.44 2.33 12.05
CA THR A 609 23.23 2.94 13.37
C THR A 609 24.02 4.25 13.52
N GLU A 610 25.28 4.27 13.11
CA GLU A 610 26.11 5.47 13.12
C GLU A 610 25.56 6.52 12.13
N THR A 611 25.02 6.08 11.00
CA THR A 611 24.35 6.99 10.03
C THR A 611 23.14 7.67 10.68
N VAL A 612 22.33 6.93 11.43
CA VAL A 612 21.19 7.46 12.20
C VAL A 612 21.68 8.47 13.26
N GLN A 613 22.72 8.15 14.01
CA GLN A 613 23.29 9.07 15.00
C GLN A 613 23.74 10.38 14.34
N VAL A 614 24.45 10.32 13.22
CA VAL A 614 24.86 11.52 12.48
C VAL A 614 23.65 12.29 11.94
N ALA A 615 22.61 11.62 11.45
CA ALA A 615 21.39 12.27 11.00
C ALA A 615 20.69 13.05 12.14
N LEU A 616 20.65 12.50 13.35
CA LEU A 616 20.11 13.18 14.53
C LEU A 616 20.97 14.38 14.97
N ILE A 617 22.30 14.29 14.83
CA ILE A 617 23.20 15.42 15.08
C ILE A 617 22.99 16.53 14.04
N VAL A 618 22.85 16.17 12.75
CA VAL A 618 22.50 17.11 11.67
C VAL A 618 21.17 17.81 12.00
N LYS A 619 20.17 17.03 12.42
CA LYS A 619 18.87 17.59 12.86
C LYS A 619 19.05 18.59 13.98
N GLN A 620 19.77 18.23 15.04
CA GLN A 620 20.00 19.12 16.19
C GLN A 620 20.70 20.43 15.76
N ALA A 621 21.69 20.35 14.88
CA ALA A 621 22.39 21.53 14.36
C ALA A 621 21.42 22.43 13.55
N LEU A 622 20.58 21.85 12.71
CA LEU A 622 19.60 22.58 11.90
C LEU A 622 18.48 23.18 12.77
N ASP A 623 17.99 22.47 13.77
CA ASP A 623 17.02 22.97 14.75
C ASP A 623 17.60 24.17 15.53
N GLY A 624 18.88 24.12 15.92
CA GLY A 624 19.58 25.23 16.52
C GLY A 624 19.68 26.49 15.66
N LEU A 625 19.68 26.31 14.34
CA LEU A 625 19.58 27.39 13.34
C LEU A 625 18.12 27.80 13.05
N GLY A 626 17.14 27.12 13.62
CA GLY A 626 15.71 27.34 13.37
C GLY A 626 15.26 26.93 11.97
N LEU A 627 15.90 25.90 11.41
CA LEU A 627 15.62 25.37 10.07
C LEU A 627 14.91 24.02 10.19
N ALA A 628 13.73 23.91 9.56
CA ALA A 628 13.03 22.66 9.38
C ALA A 628 13.79 21.77 8.39
N SER A 629 13.86 20.47 8.67
CA SER A 629 14.56 19.48 7.87
C SER A 629 13.77 18.19 7.77
N PHE A 630 13.99 17.43 6.69
CA PHE A 630 13.20 16.27 6.33
C PHE A 630 14.11 15.09 5.99
N PRO A 631 14.08 14.00 6.78
CA PRO A 631 14.93 12.84 6.56
C PRO A 631 14.28 11.82 5.63
N LYS A 632 15.10 11.07 4.89
CA LYS A 632 14.71 9.86 4.17
C LYS A 632 15.86 8.87 4.10
N THR A 633 15.56 7.58 3.90
CA THR A 633 16.58 6.59 3.58
C THR A 633 17.14 6.84 2.18
N SER A 634 18.43 6.58 1.94
CA SER A 634 19.01 6.68 0.59
C SER A 634 18.92 5.37 -0.18
N SER A 635 19.21 4.26 0.48
CA SER A 635 19.06 2.88 -0.03
C SER A 635 19.18 1.87 1.12
N ALA A 636 20.33 1.19 1.29
CA ALA A 636 20.56 0.25 2.37
C ALA A 636 21.40 0.84 3.50
N ASP A 637 22.33 1.78 3.20
CA ASP A 637 23.41 2.10 4.12
C ASP A 637 23.45 3.60 4.48
N GLY A 638 22.79 4.49 3.74
CA GLY A 638 22.87 5.94 3.91
C GLY A 638 21.53 6.61 4.18
N MET A 639 21.57 7.87 4.57
CA MET A 639 20.42 8.74 4.76
C MET A 639 20.61 10.08 4.06
N HIS A 640 19.51 10.67 3.66
CA HIS A 640 19.46 12.04 3.15
C HIS A 640 18.64 12.92 4.10
N VAL A 641 19.16 14.09 4.42
CA VAL A 641 18.42 15.13 5.14
C VAL A 641 18.29 16.34 4.23
N LEU A 642 17.04 16.69 3.87
CA LEU A 642 16.74 17.81 2.99
C LEU A 642 16.28 19.02 3.82
N VAL A 643 16.81 20.19 3.49
CA VAL A 643 16.43 21.47 4.08
C VAL A 643 15.84 22.34 2.97
N PRO A 644 14.51 22.48 2.86
CA PRO A 644 13.89 23.31 1.85
C PRO A 644 14.25 24.78 2.07
N VAL A 645 14.49 25.50 0.96
CA VAL A 645 14.90 26.91 0.99
C VAL A 645 14.16 27.75 -0.05
N GLU A 646 14.11 29.07 0.19
CA GLU A 646 13.68 30.01 -0.85
C GLU A 646 14.64 29.91 -2.05
N ARG A 647 14.10 29.87 -3.27
CA ARG A 647 14.87 29.78 -4.52
C ARG A 647 15.59 31.09 -4.87
N ARG A 648 16.39 31.57 -3.92
CA ARG A 648 17.25 32.76 -4.02
C ARG A 648 18.74 32.44 -3.99
N TYR A 649 19.09 31.29 -3.46
CA TYR A 649 20.45 30.81 -3.28
C TYR A 649 20.94 30.10 -4.55
N THR A 650 22.24 30.23 -4.83
CA THR A 650 22.92 29.46 -5.86
C THR A 650 23.32 28.10 -5.34
N TYR A 651 23.79 27.21 -6.20
CA TYR A 651 24.39 25.95 -5.80
C TYR A 651 25.65 26.16 -4.93
N ASP A 652 26.43 27.21 -5.21
CA ASP A 652 27.62 27.54 -4.40
C ASP A 652 27.21 27.96 -2.99
N ASP A 653 26.15 28.81 -2.85
CA ASP A 653 25.63 29.21 -1.54
C ASP A 653 25.13 28.00 -0.73
N THR A 654 24.41 27.08 -1.37
CA THR A 654 23.88 25.88 -0.69
C THR A 654 24.97 24.89 -0.32
N ARG A 655 25.99 24.75 -1.15
CA ARG A 655 27.18 23.94 -0.86
C ARG A 655 27.97 24.52 0.30
N GLU A 656 28.28 25.81 0.27
CA GLU A 656 29.00 26.51 1.35
C GLU A 656 28.27 26.37 2.69
N PHE A 657 26.94 26.56 2.71
CA PHE A 657 26.15 26.34 3.92
C PHE A 657 26.27 24.91 4.44
N SER A 658 26.10 23.90 3.56
CA SER A 658 26.20 22.50 3.99
C SER A 658 27.62 22.12 4.43
N GLU A 659 28.66 22.71 3.84
CA GLU A 659 30.07 22.50 4.18
C GLU A 659 30.40 23.07 5.58
N ILE A 660 29.94 24.29 5.90
CA ILE A 660 30.11 24.91 7.22
C ILE A 660 29.48 24.06 8.33
N VAL A 661 28.22 23.58 8.09
CA VAL A 661 27.51 22.74 9.06
C VAL A 661 28.20 21.37 9.19
N ALA A 662 28.58 20.74 8.09
CA ALA A 662 29.25 19.45 8.08
C ALA A 662 30.61 19.49 8.79
N ASP A 663 31.41 20.54 8.54
CA ASP A 663 32.72 20.75 9.23
C ASP A 663 32.58 21.02 10.73
N ALA A 664 31.53 21.74 11.12
CA ALA A 664 31.26 21.96 12.54
C ALA A 664 30.88 20.64 13.24
N ILE A 665 30.05 19.79 12.59
CA ILE A 665 29.67 18.47 13.12
C ILE A 665 30.91 17.55 13.19
N ALA A 666 31.71 17.47 12.14
CA ALA A 666 32.88 16.61 12.10
C ALA A 666 33.93 16.99 13.17
N ARG A 667 34.10 18.28 13.46
CA ARG A 667 34.99 18.77 14.52
C ARG A 667 34.47 18.45 15.92
N THR A 668 33.17 18.49 16.15
CA THR A 668 32.56 18.22 17.45
C THR A 668 32.33 16.74 17.72
N HIS A 669 32.27 15.91 16.69
CA HIS A 669 32.04 14.46 16.76
C HIS A 669 33.11 13.68 15.96
N PRO A 670 34.41 13.82 16.33
CA PRO A 670 35.47 13.14 15.62
C PRO A 670 35.35 11.62 15.74
N GLY A 671 35.57 10.91 14.64
CA GLY A 671 35.44 9.45 14.55
C GLY A 671 34.03 8.95 14.25
N LEU A 672 32.98 9.75 14.51
CA LEU A 672 31.58 9.42 14.13
C LEU A 672 31.22 10.07 12.78
N ALA A 673 31.48 11.37 12.62
CA ALA A 673 31.22 12.11 11.39
C ALA A 673 32.51 12.62 10.74
N THR A 674 32.51 12.72 9.42
CA THR A 674 33.69 13.20 8.65
C THR A 674 33.28 13.97 7.40
N THR A 675 34.14 14.90 6.96
CA THR A 675 34.05 15.56 5.64
C THR A 675 35.17 15.08 4.70
N GLU A 676 35.96 14.05 5.09
CA GLU A 676 37.05 13.49 4.27
C GLU A 676 36.50 12.77 3.04
N TRP A 677 36.72 13.34 1.89
CA TRP A 677 36.26 12.81 0.60
C TRP A 677 36.99 11.53 0.16
N THR A 678 38.26 11.39 0.53
CA THR A 678 39.10 10.28 0.05
C THR A 678 38.68 8.99 0.73
N LYS A 679 38.08 8.06 0.01
CA LYS A 679 37.54 6.79 0.53
C LYS A 679 38.51 6.00 1.42
N SER A 680 39.80 5.94 1.05
CA SER A 680 40.82 5.20 1.81
C SER A 680 41.21 5.86 3.15
N LYS A 681 40.97 7.16 3.30
CA LYS A 681 41.21 7.93 4.53
C LYS A 681 39.97 8.12 5.37
N ARG A 682 38.80 7.92 4.79
CA ARG A 682 37.50 8.14 5.42
C ARG A 682 37.30 7.19 6.60
N ARG A 683 36.86 7.72 7.74
CA ARG A 683 36.39 7.00 8.92
C ARG A 683 35.12 7.64 9.42
N GLY A 684 34.13 6.81 9.86
CA GLY A 684 32.83 7.28 10.26
C GLY A 684 31.89 7.57 9.09
N VAL A 685 30.87 8.39 9.31
CA VAL A 685 29.86 8.76 8.30
C VAL A 685 30.28 10.04 7.60
N LEU A 686 30.41 10.00 6.27
CA LEU A 686 30.66 11.21 5.48
C LEU A 686 29.39 12.06 5.40
N ILE A 687 29.51 13.34 5.66
CA ILE A 687 28.53 14.36 5.32
C ILE A 687 28.98 14.99 3.99
N ASP A 688 28.41 14.52 2.84
CA ASP A 688 28.87 14.93 1.51
C ASP A 688 28.24 16.23 1.02
N SER A 689 28.88 17.35 1.33
CA SER A 689 28.48 18.69 0.87
C SER A 689 28.63 18.89 -0.65
N ASN A 690 29.51 18.11 -1.34
CA ASN A 690 29.71 18.22 -2.79
C ASN A 690 28.52 17.75 -3.61
N GLN A 691 27.55 17.09 -2.99
CA GLN A 691 26.29 16.76 -3.66
C GLN A 691 25.47 18.03 -3.97
N ASN A 692 25.66 19.14 -3.26
CA ASN A 692 25.02 20.43 -3.56
C ASN A 692 25.69 21.15 -4.74
N GLY A 693 25.84 20.49 -5.87
CA GLY A 693 26.48 21.00 -7.08
C GLY A 693 25.52 21.06 -8.26
N GLU A 694 25.74 22.04 -9.16
CA GLU A 694 24.96 22.18 -10.39
C GLU A 694 25.01 20.90 -11.25
N GLY A 695 23.85 20.46 -11.72
CA GLY A 695 23.70 19.23 -12.53
C GLY A 695 23.90 17.92 -11.77
N LYS A 696 24.05 17.97 -10.45
CA LYS A 696 23.99 16.80 -9.59
C LYS A 696 22.55 16.31 -9.47
N THR A 697 22.42 15.01 -9.26
CA THR A 697 21.12 14.36 -9.10
C THR A 697 21.13 13.44 -7.89
N ILE A 698 19.95 13.26 -7.31
CA ILE A 698 19.72 12.36 -6.19
C ILE A 698 18.52 11.49 -6.49
N ALA A 699 18.51 10.27 -5.96
CA ALA A 699 17.32 9.44 -5.95
C ALA A 699 16.21 10.15 -5.17
N SER A 700 15.09 10.39 -5.82
CA SER A 700 13.95 11.09 -5.23
C SER A 700 13.33 10.30 -4.08
N ALA A 701 12.54 10.96 -3.26
CA ALA A 701 11.62 10.29 -2.32
C ALA A 701 10.78 9.24 -3.07
N TYR A 702 10.44 8.14 -2.42
CA TYR A 702 9.64 7.04 -2.98
C TYR A 702 10.28 6.30 -4.17
N SER A 703 11.55 6.53 -4.44
CA SER A 703 12.27 5.88 -5.55
C SER A 703 12.77 4.49 -5.15
N VAL A 704 12.45 3.46 -5.94
CA VAL A 704 13.00 2.11 -5.76
C VAL A 704 14.51 2.13 -6.02
N ARG A 705 15.25 1.29 -5.29
CA ARG A 705 16.70 1.20 -5.43
C ARG A 705 17.11 -0.17 -6.02
N PRO A 706 18.08 -0.21 -6.93
CA PRO A 706 18.55 -1.46 -7.56
C PRO A 706 19.43 -2.25 -6.60
N ARG A 707 18.86 -2.77 -5.53
CA ARG A 707 19.47 -3.56 -4.46
C ARG A 707 18.61 -4.79 -4.19
N ALA A 708 19.16 -5.81 -3.52
CA ALA A 708 18.38 -6.95 -3.05
C ALA A 708 17.19 -6.50 -2.22
N GLY A 709 16.04 -7.16 -2.37
CA GLY A 709 14.79 -6.77 -1.72
C GLY A 709 14.07 -5.57 -2.35
N ALA A 710 14.61 -4.96 -3.42
CA ALA A 710 14.04 -3.76 -4.06
C ALA A 710 13.64 -2.65 -3.06
N PRO A 711 14.53 -2.24 -2.14
CA PRO A 711 14.20 -1.26 -1.12
C PRO A 711 13.91 0.10 -1.73
N VAL A 712 13.10 0.89 -1.04
CA VAL A 712 12.66 2.22 -1.45
C VAL A 712 13.40 3.31 -0.67
N SER A 713 13.75 4.40 -1.35
CA SER A 713 14.23 5.64 -0.71
C SER A 713 13.06 6.32 0.00
N THR A 714 12.84 5.96 1.27
CA THR A 714 11.60 6.21 2.00
C THR A 714 11.69 7.46 2.85
N PRO A 715 10.78 8.43 2.66
CA PRO A 715 10.58 9.54 3.59
C PRO A 715 10.22 9.07 4.99
N LEU A 716 10.79 9.73 5.98
CA LEU A 716 10.59 9.43 7.38
C LEU A 716 10.19 10.69 8.16
N ARG A 717 9.41 10.51 9.22
CA ARG A 717 9.29 11.52 10.26
C ARG A 717 10.48 11.41 11.20
N TRP A 718 10.87 12.49 11.83
CA TRP A 718 12.02 12.49 12.74
C TRP A 718 11.85 11.57 13.98
N ASP A 719 10.62 11.30 14.40
CA ASP A 719 10.32 10.36 15.48
C ASP A 719 10.51 8.89 15.09
N GLU A 720 10.62 8.61 13.78
CA GLU A 720 10.91 7.27 13.22
C GLU A 720 12.43 7.03 13.06
N VAL A 721 13.25 8.08 13.08
CA VAL A 721 14.71 7.97 12.94
C VAL A 721 15.31 7.55 14.28
N LYS A 722 15.50 6.24 14.47
CA LYS A 722 15.99 5.60 15.69
C LYS A 722 17.10 4.61 15.34
N GLU A 723 17.93 4.26 16.34
CA GLU A 723 19.09 3.36 16.14
C GLU A 723 18.72 1.94 15.65
N ASP A 724 17.49 1.52 15.87
CA ASP A 724 16.93 0.24 15.42
C ASP A 724 16.26 0.30 14.04
N LEU A 725 16.36 1.43 13.35
CA LEU A 725 15.82 1.60 12.01
C LEU A 725 16.52 0.68 11.01
N ASP A 726 15.75 -0.17 10.34
CA ASP A 726 16.23 -1.01 9.26
C ASP A 726 15.74 -0.48 7.89
N PRO A 727 16.63 0.12 7.07
CA PRO A 727 16.24 0.66 5.77
C PRO A 727 15.84 -0.42 4.76
N SER A 728 16.23 -1.67 4.95
CA SER A 728 15.87 -2.78 4.07
C SER A 728 14.41 -3.23 4.24
N SER A 729 13.81 -2.91 5.38
CA SER A 729 12.40 -3.21 5.66
C SER A 729 11.42 -2.40 4.80
N PHE A 730 11.86 -1.29 4.20
CA PHE A 730 11.03 -0.44 3.35
C PHE A 730 10.96 -0.98 1.92
N THR A 731 10.30 -2.11 1.74
CA THR A 731 10.00 -2.68 0.42
C THR A 731 8.89 -1.89 -0.28
N MET A 732 8.67 -2.16 -1.57
CA MET A 732 7.60 -1.51 -2.35
C MET A 732 6.23 -1.63 -1.68
N ASP A 733 5.85 -2.82 -1.19
CA ASP A 733 4.56 -3.05 -0.54
C ASP A 733 4.42 -2.26 0.77
N VAL A 734 5.45 -2.28 1.61
CA VAL A 734 5.48 -1.54 2.88
C VAL A 734 5.32 -0.04 2.65
N VAL A 735 6.00 0.49 1.63
CA VAL A 735 5.92 1.92 1.31
C VAL A 735 4.56 2.30 0.75
N LEU A 736 3.92 1.45 -0.06
CA LEU A 736 2.55 1.69 -0.52
C LEU A 736 1.55 1.72 0.64
N GLU A 737 1.71 0.85 1.63
CA GLU A 737 0.87 0.86 2.83
C GLU A 737 1.07 2.14 3.64
N ARG A 738 2.33 2.55 3.87
CA ARG A 738 2.65 3.84 4.51
C ARG A 738 2.04 5.04 3.80
N VAL A 739 2.10 5.08 2.47
CA VAL A 739 1.50 6.17 1.69
C VAL A 739 -0.02 6.20 1.83
N ARG A 740 -0.69 5.04 1.93
CA ARG A 740 -2.14 4.98 2.18
C ARG A 740 -2.51 5.50 3.57
N GLU A 741 -1.69 5.20 4.58
CA GLU A 741 -1.97 5.58 5.97
C GLU A 741 -1.57 7.02 6.29
N LEU A 742 -0.41 7.47 5.79
CA LEU A 742 0.24 8.72 6.20
C LEU A 742 0.22 9.82 5.13
N GLY A 743 -0.16 9.47 3.88
CA GLY A 743 -0.02 10.39 2.75
C GLY A 743 1.44 10.67 2.38
N ASP A 744 1.71 11.85 1.83
CA ASP A 744 3.07 12.30 1.51
C ASP A 744 3.78 12.85 2.76
N VAL A 745 4.54 12.01 3.45
CA VAL A 745 5.36 12.42 4.61
C VAL A 745 6.41 13.48 4.23
N PHE A 746 6.71 13.63 2.95
CA PHE A 746 7.73 14.54 2.43
C PHE A 746 7.16 15.84 1.83
N GLU A 747 5.85 16.07 1.92
CA GLU A 747 5.17 17.28 1.40
C GLU A 747 5.82 18.57 1.93
N GLY A 748 6.31 18.55 3.18
CA GLY A 748 7.01 19.67 3.78
C GLY A 748 8.24 20.15 2.98
N VAL A 749 8.90 19.29 2.21
CA VAL A 749 10.01 19.70 1.32
C VAL A 749 9.52 20.58 0.18
N LEU A 750 8.27 20.41 -0.26
CA LEU A 750 7.68 21.19 -1.35
C LEU A 750 7.04 22.50 -0.87
N SER A 751 6.45 22.47 0.33
CA SER A 751 5.62 23.58 0.85
C SER A 751 6.40 24.56 1.72
N THR A 752 7.43 24.09 2.47
CA THR A 752 8.22 24.93 3.35
C THR A 752 9.19 25.84 2.57
N LYS A 753 9.23 27.13 2.95
CA LYS A 753 10.14 28.12 2.37
C LYS A 753 10.88 28.84 3.49
N GLN A 754 12.18 28.64 3.58
CA GLN A 754 12.99 29.21 4.66
C GLN A 754 14.24 29.89 4.10
N ARG A 755 14.81 30.75 4.94
CA ARG A 755 16.06 31.46 4.63
C ARG A 755 17.19 30.83 5.42
N LEU A 756 18.29 30.54 4.71
CA LEU A 756 19.51 30.12 5.36
C LEU A 756 20.02 31.28 6.24
N LYS A 757 20.38 30.95 7.47
CA LYS A 757 21.18 31.78 8.33
C LYS A 757 22.62 31.37 8.10
N MET A 758 23.35 32.15 7.29
CA MET A 758 24.77 31.93 7.14
C MET A 758 25.40 32.20 8.51
N PRO A 759 26.17 31.26 9.07
CA PRO A 759 26.78 31.39 10.38
C PRO A 759 27.79 32.53 10.44
#